data_13bb3f5d0751e7c5c537f0b8cf8009db
#
_entry.id   13bb3f5d0751e7c5c537f0b8cf8009db
#
_cell.length_a   1.000
_cell.length_b   1.000
_cell.length_c   1.000
_cell.angle_alpha   90.00
_cell.angle_beta   90.00
_cell.angle_gamma   90.00
#
_symmetry.space_group_name_H-M   'P 1'
#
loop_
_entity.id
_entity.type
_entity.pdbx_description
1 polymer ?
#
loop_
_entity_poly.entity_id
_entity_poly.type
_entity_poly.pdbx_seq_one_letter_code
_entity_poly.pdbx_strand_id
1 'polypeptide(L)'
;MKKRRRKQKFDKQMQKKLLGVFAFVLLVLVILNLKIAYINIKSGDKYAKQVLSQKEYDSRTIPYRRGEIQDRNGNVLARSEKVYTVILDCKAVNEKEAYLEPTVQALASSFGLDAVKLRSLITAEDTKNSQYQVLKKKVTQEEKDAYEASISTSDENLTKEEINQRNNVKGIWFEESYVREYPMKSLASTVVGFSNDLSDGFVGLESYYTDVLNGVNGREFGYLNEDSELQRTVIEPENGYSLVSTLDVNIQQIVEKYIKQLDEELSDGSNQELNGHGAKNIAVIVINPKTGEIYAMATNHGYDLSDPYNVSSWYDQDEVDALSEEEQAVVYNDMWSNFCVSYAFELGSTFKPITVSAALETGSINPDDTFYCDGYEFITDTRINCDNINGHGMETVREAIQNSCNDALMQIGYRLGVEKFCKYQRLFNFGSRTGIDLPNENIGSLYTTENMHEVELATNTFGQGFTSTMIQEIAAFSAVVNGGYYYQPHMVKQIINDQGGVVKTNDPILLRQPISESTSKVLQEALEMGVLYGTGKKAWVPGYRIGGKTGTAEKINPETGQRWSGRYIVSFIGAAPIDDPEVVVYSVVDEPNVEDQTQGGYPHIMSRKILMEILPYLNIPATEEYTDEELAEYGITREEAEAGRITETETPETDENGNVIQSADSQVADNPNISNPPAEKTDEEQQEGLPDNAGITREDLAAE
;
A
#
# COMPACT_ATOMS: atom_id res chain seq x y z
N MET A 1 65.84 5.90 -39.32
CA MET A 1 65.90 4.85 -38.29
C MET A 1 64.48 4.35 -37.97
N LYS A 2 64.10 3.18 -38.52
CA LYS A 2 62.76 2.55 -38.23
C LYS A 2 62.92 1.72 -36.96
N LYS A 3 62.23 2.14 -35.85
CA LYS A 3 62.12 1.32 -34.63
C LYS A 3 61.31 0.05 -34.91
N ARG A 4 61.97 -1.10 -34.91
CA ARG A 4 61.31 -2.43 -34.93
C ARG A 4 60.51 -2.62 -33.64
N ARG A 5 59.16 -2.65 -33.73
CA ARG A 5 58.29 -3.10 -32.65
C ARG A 5 58.61 -4.60 -32.34
N ARG A 6 59.13 -4.86 -31.14
CA ARG A 6 59.26 -6.23 -30.62
C ARG A 6 57.84 -6.82 -30.48
N LYS A 7 57.55 -7.91 -31.20
CA LYS A 7 56.40 -8.75 -30.95
C LYS A 7 56.57 -9.38 -29.56
N GLN A 8 55.73 -8.98 -28.58
CA GLN A 8 55.69 -9.71 -27.32
C GLN A 8 55.24 -11.14 -27.60
N LYS A 9 56.07 -12.12 -27.23
CA LYS A 9 55.68 -13.53 -27.29
C LYS A 9 54.71 -13.81 -26.18
N PHE A 10 53.62 -14.49 -26.51
CA PHE A 10 52.59 -14.94 -25.55
C PHE A 10 53.25 -15.84 -24.50
N ASP A 11 53.35 -15.34 -23.24
CA ASP A 11 53.94 -16.06 -22.12
C ASP A 11 52.96 -17.11 -21.57
N LYS A 12 53.46 -18.22 -21.02
CA LYS A 12 52.64 -19.29 -20.40
C LYS A 12 51.72 -18.78 -19.28
N GLN A 13 52.11 -17.70 -18.60
CA GLN A 13 51.25 -17.04 -17.61
C GLN A 13 50.06 -16.29 -18.25
N MET A 14 50.27 -15.63 -19.39
CA MET A 14 49.21 -14.97 -20.16
C MET A 14 48.24 -16.00 -20.75
N GLN A 15 48.76 -17.14 -21.22
CA GLN A 15 47.90 -18.24 -21.71
C GLN A 15 47.00 -18.82 -20.58
N LYS A 16 47.56 -19.02 -19.36
CA LYS A 16 46.75 -19.48 -18.20
C LYS A 16 45.68 -18.46 -17.78
N LYS A 17 46.00 -17.15 -17.79
CA LYS A 17 45.02 -16.11 -17.51
C LYS A 17 43.92 -16.06 -18.58
N LEU A 18 44.29 -16.17 -19.85
CA LEU A 18 43.35 -16.21 -20.97
C LEU A 18 42.45 -17.44 -20.90
N LEU A 19 43.02 -18.60 -20.56
CA LEU A 19 42.26 -19.84 -20.35
C LEU A 19 41.28 -19.70 -19.16
N GLY A 20 41.70 -19.02 -18.08
CA GLY A 20 40.85 -18.73 -16.94
C GLY A 20 39.68 -17.82 -17.31
N VAL A 21 39.92 -16.73 -18.05
CA VAL A 21 38.87 -15.84 -18.55
C VAL A 21 37.94 -16.59 -19.50
N PHE A 22 38.46 -17.40 -20.40
CA PHE A 22 37.67 -18.20 -21.33
C PHE A 22 36.80 -19.23 -20.59
N ALA A 23 37.35 -19.89 -19.56
CA ALA A 23 36.60 -20.82 -18.74
C ALA A 23 35.50 -20.12 -17.94
N PHE A 24 35.74 -18.89 -17.44
CA PHE A 24 34.74 -18.06 -16.77
C PHE A 24 33.62 -17.66 -17.73
N VAL A 25 33.93 -17.17 -18.93
CA VAL A 25 32.92 -16.84 -19.95
C VAL A 25 32.09 -18.07 -20.34
N LEU A 26 32.75 -19.23 -20.51
CA LEU A 26 32.03 -20.48 -20.78
C LEU A 26 31.10 -20.88 -19.64
N LEU A 27 31.53 -20.70 -18.39
CA LEU A 27 30.69 -20.96 -17.21
C LEU A 27 29.46 -20.06 -17.19
N VAL A 28 29.65 -18.76 -17.44
CA VAL A 28 28.53 -17.79 -17.54
C VAL A 28 27.57 -18.18 -18.66
N LEU A 29 28.05 -18.54 -19.84
CA LEU A 29 27.21 -19.01 -20.94
C LEU A 29 26.45 -20.30 -20.61
N VAL A 30 27.04 -21.22 -19.87
CA VAL A 30 26.38 -22.45 -19.43
C VAL A 30 25.26 -22.09 -18.43
N ILE A 31 25.53 -21.21 -17.48
CA ILE A 31 24.51 -20.74 -16.52
C ILE A 31 23.34 -20.04 -17.24
N LEU A 32 23.67 -19.18 -18.22
CA LEU A 32 22.65 -18.49 -19.03
C LEU A 32 21.79 -19.47 -19.84
N ASN A 33 22.41 -20.48 -20.46
CA ASN A 33 21.67 -21.52 -21.18
C ASN A 33 20.79 -22.38 -20.23
N LEU A 34 21.28 -22.67 -19.03
CA LEU A 34 20.49 -23.39 -18.03
C LEU A 34 19.30 -22.54 -17.55
N LYS A 35 19.52 -21.22 -17.37
CA LYS A 35 18.43 -20.29 -17.03
C LYS A 35 17.39 -20.19 -18.15
N ILE A 36 17.81 -20.09 -19.40
CA ILE A 36 16.91 -20.10 -20.57
C ILE A 36 16.15 -21.43 -20.67
N ALA A 37 16.81 -22.55 -20.48
CA ALA A 37 16.18 -23.87 -20.48
C ALA A 37 15.17 -23.99 -19.33
N TYR A 38 15.49 -23.50 -18.14
CA TYR A 38 14.58 -23.45 -17.00
C TYR A 38 13.35 -22.59 -17.28
N ILE A 39 13.52 -21.38 -17.84
CA ILE A 39 12.42 -20.50 -18.23
C ILE A 39 11.54 -21.17 -19.29
N ASN A 40 12.16 -21.84 -20.31
CA ASN A 40 11.39 -22.54 -21.33
C ASN A 40 10.57 -23.72 -20.77
N ILE A 41 11.13 -24.48 -19.83
CA ILE A 41 10.40 -25.60 -19.20
C ILE A 41 9.30 -25.09 -18.30
N LYS A 42 9.55 -24.05 -17.51
CA LYS A 42 8.61 -23.53 -16.51
C LYS A 42 7.52 -22.61 -17.10
N SER A 43 7.89 -21.79 -18.11
CA SER A 43 7.02 -20.75 -18.65
C SER A 43 6.87 -20.81 -20.17
N GLY A 44 7.42 -21.84 -20.81
CA GLY A 44 7.42 -21.98 -22.28
C GLY A 44 6.02 -21.94 -22.88
N ASP A 45 5.07 -22.63 -22.26
CA ASP A 45 3.68 -22.64 -22.69
C ASP A 45 3.00 -21.28 -22.55
N LYS A 46 3.30 -20.54 -21.47
CA LYS A 46 2.81 -19.16 -21.27
C LYS A 46 3.35 -18.22 -22.37
N TYR A 47 4.65 -18.25 -22.62
CA TYR A 47 5.27 -17.43 -23.68
C TYR A 47 4.83 -17.87 -25.08
N ALA A 48 4.68 -19.18 -25.32
CA ALA A 48 4.15 -19.67 -26.58
C ALA A 48 2.72 -19.17 -26.83
N LYS A 49 1.85 -19.20 -25.82
CA LYS A 49 0.50 -18.63 -25.87
C LYS A 49 0.54 -17.13 -26.09
N GLN A 50 1.40 -16.40 -25.41
CA GLN A 50 1.56 -14.96 -25.59
C GLN A 50 2.05 -14.59 -27.01
N VAL A 51 3.02 -15.33 -27.55
CA VAL A 51 3.47 -15.15 -28.95
C VAL A 51 2.38 -15.51 -29.95
N LEU A 52 1.62 -16.57 -29.71
CA LEU A 52 0.49 -16.95 -30.56
C LEU A 52 -0.61 -15.89 -30.52
N SER A 53 -0.91 -15.30 -29.34
CA SER A 53 -1.90 -14.24 -29.21
C SER A 53 -1.49 -12.93 -29.89
N GLN A 54 -0.20 -12.70 -30.12
CA GLN A 54 0.34 -11.51 -30.80
C GLN A 54 0.46 -11.64 -32.32
N LYS A 55 0.28 -12.83 -32.90
CA LYS A 55 0.33 -12.99 -34.36
C LYS A 55 -0.94 -12.50 -35.01
N GLU A 56 -0.81 -11.51 -35.92
CA GLU A 56 -1.89 -11.05 -36.81
C GLU A 56 -2.26 -12.13 -37.83
N TYR A 57 -3.30 -12.90 -37.55
CA TYR A 57 -4.09 -13.64 -38.51
C TYR A 57 -5.56 -13.23 -38.30
N ASP A 58 -6.46 -13.53 -39.23
CA ASP A 58 -7.92 -13.33 -39.06
C ASP A 58 -8.45 -14.05 -37.82
N SER A 59 -8.31 -13.44 -36.68
CA SER A 59 -8.60 -14.07 -35.38
C SER A 59 -9.04 -13.02 -34.37
N ARG A 60 -9.94 -13.44 -33.51
CA ARG A 60 -10.45 -12.65 -32.40
C ARG A 60 -9.60 -12.89 -31.15
N THR A 61 -9.17 -11.83 -30.48
CA THR A 61 -8.56 -11.89 -29.15
C THR A 61 -9.64 -12.16 -28.10
N ILE A 62 -9.38 -13.08 -27.18
CA ILE A 62 -10.20 -13.31 -26.00
C ILE A 62 -9.44 -12.68 -24.83
N PRO A 63 -9.97 -11.61 -24.23
CA PRO A 63 -9.24 -10.90 -23.17
C PRO A 63 -9.17 -11.76 -21.91
N TYR A 64 -8.02 -11.68 -21.21
CA TYR A 64 -7.90 -12.22 -19.86
C TYR A 64 -8.58 -11.30 -18.85
N ARG A 65 -8.94 -11.85 -17.70
CA ARG A 65 -9.41 -11.09 -16.54
C ARG A 65 -8.20 -10.79 -15.63
N ARG A 66 -7.97 -9.50 -15.34
CA ARG A 66 -6.97 -9.08 -14.36
C ARG A 66 -7.39 -9.54 -12.97
N GLY A 67 -6.45 -10.07 -12.18
CA GLY A 67 -6.68 -10.59 -10.85
C GLY A 67 -7.27 -9.55 -9.89
N GLU A 68 -7.93 -10.00 -8.85
CA GLU A 68 -8.53 -9.17 -7.82
C GLU A 68 -7.48 -8.73 -6.78
N ILE A 69 -7.75 -7.60 -6.11
CA ILE A 69 -7.06 -7.23 -4.89
C ILE A 69 -8.09 -7.28 -3.78
N GLN A 70 -7.82 -8.09 -2.76
CA GLN A 70 -8.68 -8.29 -1.61
C GLN A 70 -7.95 -7.86 -0.33
N ASP A 71 -8.72 -7.49 0.70
CA ASP A 71 -8.18 -7.31 2.04
C ASP A 71 -7.89 -8.68 2.70
N ARG A 72 -7.36 -8.69 3.92
CA ARG A 72 -7.03 -9.91 4.67
C ARG A 72 -8.25 -10.79 5.00
N ASN A 73 -9.47 -10.22 4.95
CA ASN A 73 -10.74 -10.86 5.26
C ASN A 73 -11.53 -11.25 4.01
N GLY A 74 -10.98 -11.02 2.80
CA GLY A 74 -11.60 -11.33 1.52
C GLY A 74 -12.52 -10.24 0.97
N ASN A 75 -12.55 -9.04 1.57
CA ASN A 75 -13.28 -7.91 1.00
C ASN A 75 -12.57 -7.41 -0.26
N VAL A 76 -13.32 -7.23 -1.34
CA VAL A 76 -12.77 -6.85 -2.64
C VAL A 76 -12.47 -5.36 -2.68
N LEU A 77 -11.20 -5.00 -2.90
CA LEU A 77 -10.71 -3.63 -3.09
C LEU A 77 -10.64 -3.25 -4.56
N ALA A 78 -10.26 -4.20 -5.42
CA ALA A 78 -10.22 -4.02 -6.87
C ALA A 78 -10.59 -5.31 -7.58
N ARG A 79 -11.45 -5.23 -8.62
CA ARG A 79 -11.84 -6.36 -9.46
C ARG A 79 -11.99 -5.96 -10.90
N SER A 80 -12.05 -6.94 -11.80
CA SER A 80 -12.28 -6.71 -13.23
C SER A 80 -13.69 -7.16 -13.57
N GLU A 81 -14.54 -6.18 -13.92
CA GLU A 81 -15.90 -6.43 -14.37
C GLU A 81 -15.94 -6.62 -15.89
N LYS A 82 -16.70 -7.64 -16.31
CA LYS A 82 -16.88 -7.95 -17.72
C LYS A 82 -17.81 -6.94 -18.36
N VAL A 83 -17.34 -6.34 -19.43
CA VAL A 83 -18.11 -5.36 -20.24
C VAL A 83 -17.99 -5.69 -21.73
N TYR A 84 -18.83 -5.03 -22.51
CA TYR A 84 -18.89 -5.25 -23.95
C TYR A 84 -18.70 -3.94 -24.71
N THR A 85 -18.11 -4.06 -25.89
CA THR A 85 -18.07 -3.00 -26.88
C THR A 85 -19.04 -3.35 -28.03
N VAL A 86 -19.99 -2.47 -28.30
CA VAL A 86 -20.93 -2.63 -29.40
C VAL A 86 -20.24 -2.27 -30.69
N ILE A 87 -20.16 -3.24 -31.61
CA ILE A 87 -19.57 -3.06 -32.93
C ILE A 87 -20.65 -3.16 -34.01
N LEU A 88 -20.53 -2.33 -35.04
CA LEU A 88 -21.43 -2.27 -36.18
C LEU A 88 -20.69 -2.58 -37.49
N ASP A 89 -21.22 -3.53 -38.25
CA ASP A 89 -20.88 -3.78 -39.65
C ASP A 89 -21.83 -3.00 -40.56
N CYS A 90 -21.39 -1.80 -40.98
CA CYS A 90 -22.16 -0.97 -41.89
C CYS A 90 -22.41 -1.64 -43.23
N LYS A 91 -21.46 -2.45 -43.71
CA LYS A 91 -21.59 -3.19 -44.97
C LYS A 91 -22.74 -4.19 -44.92
N ALA A 92 -22.84 -4.97 -43.84
CA ALA A 92 -23.94 -5.92 -43.63
C ALA A 92 -25.30 -5.22 -43.55
N VAL A 93 -25.39 -4.06 -42.92
CA VAL A 93 -26.64 -3.27 -42.87
C VAL A 93 -27.01 -2.73 -44.25
N ASN A 94 -26.03 -2.34 -45.04
CA ASN A 94 -26.28 -1.81 -46.42
C ASN A 94 -26.56 -2.89 -47.48
N GLU A 95 -26.50 -4.20 -47.14
CA GLU A 95 -26.85 -5.26 -48.08
C GLU A 95 -28.31 -5.18 -48.59
N LYS A 96 -29.23 -4.71 -47.71
CA LYS A 96 -30.63 -4.51 -48.06
C LYS A 96 -31.17 -3.25 -47.37
N GLU A 97 -31.92 -2.45 -48.13
CA GLU A 97 -32.56 -1.23 -47.59
C GLU A 97 -33.45 -1.52 -46.36
N ALA A 98 -34.07 -2.71 -46.32
CA ALA A 98 -34.94 -3.14 -45.20
C ALA A 98 -34.19 -3.32 -43.85
N TYR A 99 -32.85 -3.36 -43.83
CA TYR A 99 -32.06 -3.55 -42.63
C TYR A 99 -31.76 -2.24 -41.89
N LEU A 100 -31.73 -1.10 -42.60
CA LEU A 100 -31.28 0.19 -42.09
C LEU A 100 -32.12 0.67 -40.90
N GLU A 101 -33.42 0.90 -41.09
CA GLU A 101 -34.27 1.48 -40.06
C GLU A 101 -34.45 0.56 -38.83
N PRO A 102 -34.72 -0.76 -38.97
CA PRO A 102 -34.78 -1.65 -37.81
C PRO A 102 -33.47 -1.67 -36.98
N THR A 103 -32.30 -1.67 -37.66
CA THR A 103 -31.00 -1.64 -36.99
C THR A 103 -30.77 -0.34 -36.26
N VAL A 104 -31.06 0.81 -36.89
CA VAL A 104 -30.93 2.13 -36.26
C VAL A 104 -31.84 2.25 -35.03
N GLN A 105 -33.11 1.81 -35.14
CA GLN A 105 -34.07 1.86 -34.03
C GLN A 105 -33.63 0.97 -32.85
N ALA A 106 -33.18 -0.26 -33.11
CA ALA A 106 -32.71 -1.18 -32.11
C ALA A 106 -31.50 -0.59 -31.33
N LEU A 107 -30.52 -0.03 -32.05
CA LEU A 107 -29.33 0.58 -31.43
C LEU A 107 -29.69 1.86 -30.67
N ALA A 108 -30.52 2.72 -31.22
CA ALA A 108 -30.92 3.97 -30.58
C ALA A 108 -31.70 3.71 -29.29
N SER A 109 -32.66 2.77 -29.30
CA SER A 109 -33.49 2.45 -28.14
C SER A 109 -32.73 1.73 -27.02
N SER A 110 -31.85 0.79 -27.35
CA SER A 110 -31.15 -0.02 -26.35
C SER A 110 -29.93 0.67 -25.74
N PHE A 111 -29.22 1.49 -26.51
CA PHE A 111 -27.95 2.08 -26.09
C PHE A 111 -27.98 3.61 -25.99
N GLY A 112 -29.15 4.25 -26.21
CA GLY A 112 -29.31 5.71 -26.13
C GLY A 112 -28.54 6.46 -27.22
N LEU A 113 -28.28 5.82 -28.38
CA LEU A 113 -27.51 6.41 -29.48
C LEU A 113 -28.38 7.31 -30.34
N ASP A 114 -27.78 8.37 -30.90
CA ASP A 114 -28.47 9.30 -31.79
C ASP A 114 -28.77 8.63 -33.15
N ALA A 115 -30.06 8.42 -33.44
CA ALA A 115 -30.51 7.78 -34.64
C ALA A 115 -30.10 8.53 -35.94
N VAL A 116 -29.96 9.86 -35.91
CA VAL A 116 -29.52 10.65 -37.08
C VAL A 116 -28.05 10.41 -37.35
N LYS A 117 -27.21 10.42 -36.29
CA LYS A 117 -25.79 10.11 -36.40
C LYS A 117 -25.55 8.68 -36.84
N LEU A 118 -26.33 7.71 -36.32
CA LEU A 118 -26.25 6.31 -36.76
C LEU A 118 -26.56 6.13 -38.25
N ARG A 119 -27.65 6.75 -38.74
CA ARG A 119 -27.96 6.71 -40.18
C ARG A 119 -26.83 7.29 -41.01
N SER A 120 -26.32 8.45 -40.62
CA SER A 120 -25.21 9.09 -41.32
C SER A 120 -23.98 8.18 -41.34
N LEU A 121 -23.62 7.55 -40.20
CA LEU A 121 -22.50 6.62 -40.09
C LEU A 121 -22.66 5.40 -41.00
N ILE A 122 -23.86 4.82 -41.04
CA ILE A 122 -24.15 3.63 -41.87
C ILE A 122 -24.10 3.95 -43.37
N THR A 123 -24.58 5.14 -43.79
CA THR A 123 -24.77 5.47 -45.20
C THR A 123 -23.67 6.33 -45.83
N ALA A 124 -22.77 6.90 -44.99
CA ALA A 124 -21.70 7.76 -45.51
C ALA A 124 -20.70 6.98 -46.38
N GLU A 125 -20.18 7.64 -47.42
CA GLU A 125 -19.31 7.04 -48.46
C GLU A 125 -18.03 6.41 -47.88
N ASP A 126 -17.48 6.99 -46.82
CA ASP A 126 -16.26 6.56 -46.14
C ASP A 126 -16.49 5.37 -45.17
N THR A 127 -17.72 5.20 -44.64
CA THR A 127 -18.04 4.19 -43.63
C THR A 127 -19.00 3.10 -44.12
N LYS A 128 -19.78 3.31 -45.19
CA LYS A 128 -20.81 2.37 -45.65
C LYS A 128 -20.31 0.95 -45.97
N ASN A 129 -19.03 0.80 -46.30
CA ASN A 129 -18.39 -0.49 -46.57
C ASN A 129 -17.54 -0.99 -45.37
N SER A 130 -17.50 -0.25 -44.27
CA SER A 130 -16.79 -0.66 -43.09
C SER A 130 -17.49 -1.84 -42.42
N GLN A 131 -16.71 -2.85 -42.05
CA GLN A 131 -17.19 -4.00 -41.29
C GLN A 131 -16.94 -3.83 -39.81
N TYR A 132 -16.30 -2.72 -39.37
CA TYR A 132 -15.94 -2.49 -37.99
C TYR A 132 -16.08 -1.00 -37.62
N GLN A 133 -17.14 -0.69 -36.93
CA GLN A 133 -17.40 0.64 -36.37
C GLN A 133 -17.76 0.51 -34.89
N VAL A 134 -16.94 1.10 -34.01
CA VAL A 134 -17.19 1.12 -32.56
C VAL A 134 -18.29 2.13 -32.25
N LEU A 135 -19.41 1.67 -31.68
CA LEU A 135 -20.55 2.52 -31.36
C LEU A 135 -20.58 2.94 -29.90
N LYS A 136 -20.43 2.00 -28.98
CA LYS A 136 -20.45 2.25 -27.53
C LYS A 136 -19.50 1.26 -26.84
N LYS A 137 -18.67 1.76 -25.93
CA LYS A 137 -17.81 0.96 -25.05
C LYS A 137 -18.44 0.82 -23.67
N LYS A 138 -17.92 -0.11 -22.88
CA LYS A 138 -18.29 -0.32 -21.48
C LYS A 138 -19.80 -0.63 -21.27
N VAL A 139 -20.40 -1.37 -22.20
CA VAL A 139 -21.78 -1.85 -22.11
C VAL A 139 -21.82 -3.00 -21.10
N THR A 140 -22.72 -2.95 -20.14
CA THR A 140 -22.85 -4.00 -19.10
C THR A 140 -23.49 -5.27 -19.67
N GLN A 141 -23.40 -6.37 -18.90
CA GLN A 141 -24.10 -7.63 -19.26
C GLN A 141 -25.61 -7.39 -19.32
N GLU A 142 -26.18 -6.63 -18.39
CA GLU A 142 -27.62 -6.33 -18.34
C GLU A 142 -28.07 -5.53 -19.56
N GLU A 143 -27.31 -4.51 -19.99
CA GLU A 143 -27.60 -3.73 -21.20
C GLU A 143 -27.55 -4.62 -22.46
N LYS A 144 -26.55 -5.53 -22.54
CA LYS A 144 -26.44 -6.49 -23.64
C LYS A 144 -27.62 -7.46 -23.65
N ASP A 145 -27.95 -8.06 -22.51
CA ASP A 145 -29.06 -9.00 -22.39
C ASP A 145 -30.40 -8.33 -22.71
N ALA A 146 -30.60 -7.09 -22.26
CA ALA A 146 -31.77 -6.28 -22.61
C ALA A 146 -31.87 -6.04 -24.12
N TYR A 147 -30.73 -5.72 -24.77
CA TYR A 147 -30.68 -5.60 -26.24
C TYR A 147 -31.03 -6.92 -26.93
N GLU A 148 -30.39 -8.04 -26.52
CA GLU A 148 -30.63 -9.38 -27.11
C GLU A 148 -32.10 -9.79 -26.95
N ALA A 149 -32.70 -9.51 -25.80
CA ALA A 149 -34.12 -9.74 -25.54
C ALA A 149 -35.01 -8.88 -26.47
N SER A 150 -34.63 -7.62 -26.74
CA SER A 150 -35.40 -6.68 -27.57
C SER A 150 -35.47 -7.14 -29.02
N ILE A 151 -34.45 -7.84 -29.53
CA ILE A 151 -34.38 -8.35 -30.91
C ILE A 151 -34.75 -9.84 -31.00
N SER A 152 -34.98 -10.53 -29.89
CA SER A 152 -35.36 -11.94 -29.88
C SER A 152 -36.74 -12.15 -30.50
N THR A 153 -36.87 -13.19 -31.35
CA THR A 153 -38.13 -13.58 -31.99
C THR A 153 -38.80 -14.80 -31.33
N SER A 154 -38.33 -15.20 -30.16
CA SER A 154 -38.79 -16.40 -29.43
C SER A 154 -40.09 -16.18 -28.63
N ASP A 155 -40.59 -14.94 -28.48
CA ASP A 155 -41.85 -14.66 -27.82
C ASP A 155 -43.03 -15.02 -28.68
N GLU A 156 -43.89 -15.93 -28.24
CA GLU A 156 -45.10 -16.41 -28.97
C GLU A 156 -46.16 -15.33 -29.19
N ASN A 157 -46.10 -14.23 -28.45
CA ASN A 157 -47.07 -13.13 -28.58
C ASN A 157 -46.71 -12.09 -29.64
N LEU A 158 -45.57 -12.21 -30.31
CA LEU A 158 -45.12 -11.26 -31.31
C LEU A 158 -45.99 -11.33 -32.60
N THR A 159 -46.32 -10.17 -33.11
CA THR A 159 -46.97 -10.06 -34.43
C THR A 159 -45.95 -10.40 -35.55
N LYS A 160 -46.49 -10.75 -36.71
CA LYS A 160 -45.64 -11.02 -37.88
C LYS A 160 -44.80 -9.82 -38.31
N GLU A 161 -45.30 -8.60 -38.06
CA GLU A 161 -44.58 -7.35 -38.38
C GLU A 161 -43.41 -7.14 -37.42
N GLU A 162 -43.62 -7.37 -36.13
CA GLU A 162 -42.57 -7.31 -35.10
C GLU A 162 -41.46 -8.36 -35.35
N ILE A 163 -41.85 -9.59 -35.65
CA ILE A 163 -40.90 -10.65 -36.05
C ILE A 163 -40.07 -10.22 -37.25
N ASN A 164 -40.71 -9.62 -38.28
CA ASN A 164 -40.00 -9.16 -39.46
C ASN A 164 -39.04 -8.00 -39.17
N GLN A 165 -39.46 -7.05 -38.34
CA GLN A 165 -38.59 -5.95 -37.88
C GLN A 165 -37.38 -6.47 -37.15
N ARG A 166 -37.55 -7.35 -36.14
CA ARG A 166 -36.48 -7.95 -35.35
C ARG A 166 -35.53 -8.79 -36.23
N ASN A 167 -36.04 -9.54 -37.19
CA ASN A 167 -35.24 -10.30 -38.16
C ASN A 167 -34.41 -9.42 -39.09
N ASN A 168 -34.79 -8.16 -39.29
CA ASN A 168 -34.10 -7.20 -40.13
C ASN A 168 -33.02 -6.39 -39.37
N VAL A 169 -32.86 -6.57 -38.04
CA VAL A 169 -31.71 -6.03 -37.32
C VAL A 169 -30.46 -6.84 -37.71
N LYS A 170 -29.45 -6.18 -38.26
CA LYS A 170 -28.26 -6.83 -38.82
C LYS A 170 -26.97 -6.06 -38.50
N GLY A 171 -25.86 -6.75 -38.60
CA GLY A 171 -24.52 -6.16 -38.54
C GLY A 171 -24.06 -5.71 -37.14
N ILE A 172 -24.65 -6.26 -36.08
CA ILE A 172 -24.28 -5.90 -34.72
C ILE A 172 -23.68 -7.12 -34.01
N TRP A 173 -22.54 -6.92 -33.37
CA TRP A 173 -21.97 -7.90 -32.43
C TRP A 173 -21.28 -7.22 -31.28
N PHE A 174 -20.90 -8.00 -30.26
CA PHE A 174 -20.29 -7.54 -29.05
C PHE A 174 -18.88 -8.12 -28.93
N GLU A 175 -17.92 -7.25 -28.61
CA GLU A 175 -16.58 -7.67 -28.21
C GLU A 175 -16.45 -7.58 -26.71
N GLU A 176 -16.01 -8.67 -26.11
CA GLU A 176 -15.78 -8.75 -24.67
C GLU A 176 -14.53 -7.98 -24.28
N SER A 177 -14.59 -7.27 -23.19
CA SER A 177 -13.46 -6.62 -22.52
C SER A 177 -13.70 -6.58 -21.00
N TYR A 178 -12.72 -6.12 -20.26
CA TYR A 178 -12.85 -5.92 -18.83
C TYR A 178 -12.58 -4.46 -18.49
N VAL A 179 -13.30 -3.95 -17.47
CA VAL A 179 -13.07 -2.65 -16.86
C VAL A 179 -12.66 -2.89 -15.41
N ARG A 180 -11.66 -2.16 -14.96
CA ARG A 180 -11.26 -2.22 -13.56
C ARG A 180 -12.26 -1.46 -12.71
N GLU A 181 -12.75 -2.08 -11.66
CA GLU A 181 -13.70 -1.54 -10.71
C GLU A 181 -13.10 -1.53 -9.31
N TYR A 182 -13.36 -0.46 -8.58
CA TYR A 182 -12.91 -0.24 -7.21
C TYR A 182 -14.13 -0.04 -6.31
N PRO A 183 -14.72 -1.11 -5.74
CA PRO A 183 -15.98 -1.04 -5.00
C PRO A 183 -15.92 -0.11 -3.78
N MET A 184 -14.73 0.03 -3.17
CA MET A 184 -14.49 0.88 -2.01
C MET A 184 -14.07 2.31 -2.37
N LYS A 185 -14.04 2.66 -3.67
CA LYS A 185 -13.72 3.99 -4.22
C LYS A 185 -12.38 4.53 -3.72
N SER A 186 -12.38 5.45 -2.74
CA SER A 186 -11.18 6.13 -2.24
C SER A 186 -10.47 5.38 -1.11
N LEU A 187 -11.04 4.30 -0.59
CA LEU A 187 -10.45 3.56 0.54
C LEU A 187 -9.07 3.00 0.16
N ALA A 188 -8.06 3.33 0.96
CA ALA A 188 -6.66 2.94 0.74
C ALA A 188 -6.12 3.29 -0.66
N SER A 189 -6.58 4.41 -1.26
CA SER A 189 -6.31 4.75 -2.67
C SER A 189 -4.82 4.79 -3.01
N THR A 190 -3.97 5.36 -2.15
CA THR A 190 -2.51 5.44 -2.35
C THR A 190 -1.79 4.10 -2.17
N VAL A 191 -2.45 3.10 -1.55
CA VAL A 191 -1.94 1.74 -1.37
C VAL A 191 -2.42 0.81 -2.47
N VAL A 192 -3.71 0.78 -2.74
CA VAL A 192 -4.30 -0.05 -3.81
C VAL A 192 -3.81 0.42 -5.17
N GLY A 193 -3.88 1.73 -5.42
CA GLY A 193 -3.55 2.30 -6.71
C GLY A 193 -4.60 2.00 -7.77
N PHE A 194 -4.31 2.35 -9.02
CA PHE A 194 -5.22 2.14 -10.15
C PHE A 194 -4.49 1.63 -11.39
N SER A 195 -5.24 1.05 -12.33
CA SER A 195 -4.75 0.62 -13.63
C SER A 195 -5.44 1.38 -14.75
N ASN A 196 -4.74 1.51 -15.89
CA ASN A 196 -5.30 2.09 -17.11
C ASN A 196 -6.17 1.08 -17.89
N ASP A 197 -6.79 1.54 -18.97
CA ASP A 197 -7.61 0.69 -19.87
C ASP A 197 -6.78 -0.42 -20.57
N LEU A 198 -5.45 -0.35 -20.56
CA LEU A 198 -4.54 -1.37 -21.11
C LEU A 198 -4.11 -2.40 -20.06
N SER A 199 -4.64 -2.31 -18.83
CA SER A 199 -4.29 -3.15 -17.68
C SER A 199 -2.87 -2.94 -17.14
N ASP A 200 -2.25 -1.79 -17.40
CA ASP A 200 -1.01 -1.38 -16.74
C ASP A 200 -1.34 -0.70 -15.42
N GLY A 201 -0.72 -1.15 -14.34
CA GLY A 201 -0.84 -0.52 -13.03
C GLY A 201 0.01 0.75 -12.94
N PHE A 202 -0.54 1.85 -12.40
CA PHE A 202 0.14 3.14 -12.34
C PHE A 202 0.81 3.41 -10.99
N VAL A 203 0.14 3.11 -9.88
CA VAL A 203 0.61 3.33 -8.50
C VAL A 203 0.16 2.19 -7.60
N GLY A 204 0.66 2.13 -6.38
CA GLY A 204 0.24 1.17 -5.37
C GLY A 204 0.48 -0.29 -5.74
N LEU A 205 -0.34 -1.17 -5.18
CA LEU A 205 -0.30 -2.62 -5.45
C LEU A 205 -0.61 -2.95 -6.91
N GLU A 206 -1.48 -2.17 -7.55
CA GLU A 206 -1.79 -2.31 -8.97
C GLU A 206 -0.53 -2.20 -9.85
N SER A 207 0.38 -1.28 -9.50
CA SER A 207 1.66 -1.10 -10.19
C SER A 207 2.68 -2.16 -9.80
N TYR A 208 2.90 -2.35 -8.50
CA TYR A 208 3.95 -3.24 -7.99
C TYR A 208 3.74 -4.70 -8.41
N TYR A 209 2.49 -5.14 -8.46
CA TYR A 209 2.11 -6.51 -8.83
C TYR A 209 1.48 -6.61 -10.23
N THR A 210 1.76 -5.65 -11.13
CA THR A 210 1.10 -5.65 -12.45
C THR A 210 1.33 -6.95 -13.22
N ASP A 211 2.53 -7.55 -13.15
CA ASP A 211 2.87 -8.82 -13.81
C ASP A 211 2.15 -10.04 -13.20
N VAL A 212 1.81 -9.95 -11.91
CA VAL A 212 1.05 -10.99 -11.21
C VAL A 212 -0.44 -10.87 -11.48
N LEU A 213 -0.95 -9.63 -11.44
CA LEU A 213 -2.35 -9.32 -11.67
C LEU A 213 -2.75 -9.51 -13.14
N ASN A 214 -1.84 -9.28 -14.08
CA ASN A 214 -2.10 -9.50 -15.50
C ASN A 214 -2.04 -10.97 -15.87
N GLY A 215 -2.93 -11.34 -16.80
CA GLY A 215 -2.98 -12.64 -17.42
C GLY A 215 -2.38 -12.67 -18.83
N VAL A 216 -2.76 -13.66 -19.60
CA VAL A 216 -2.42 -13.80 -21.02
C VAL A 216 -3.69 -13.93 -21.82
N ASN A 217 -3.86 -13.08 -22.83
CA ASN A 217 -5.01 -13.14 -23.73
C ASN A 217 -5.08 -14.48 -24.46
N GLY A 218 -6.27 -15.03 -24.52
CA GLY A 218 -6.62 -16.12 -25.38
C GLY A 218 -6.86 -15.67 -26.82
N ARG A 219 -7.16 -16.61 -27.68
CA ARG A 219 -7.36 -16.34 -29.10
C ARG A 219 -8.33 -17.36 -29.74
N GLU A 220 -9.30 -16.84 -30.47
CA GLU A 220 -10.13 -17.63 -31.34
C GLU A 220 -9.70 -17.38 -32.77
N PHE A 221 -9.40 -18.45 -33.53
CA PHE A 221 -9.10 -18.35 -34.96
C PHE A 221 -9.75 -19.50 -35.70
N GLY A 222 -10.24 -19.18 -36.87
CA GLY A 222 -10.85 -20.14 -37.77
C GLY A 222 -9.98 -20.39 -38.99
N TYR A 223 -9.91 -21.63 -39.46
CA TYR A 223 -9.38 -21.99 -40.76
C TYR A 223 -10.36 -22.90 -41.50
N LEU A 224 -10.38 -22.78 -42.80
CA LEU A 224 -11.12 -23.72 -43.62
C LEU A 224 -10.30 -25.00 -43.76
N ASN A 225 -10.90 -26.15 -43.42
CA ASN A 225 -10.28 -27.46 -43.68
C ASN A 225 -10.34 -27.80 -45.17
N GLU A 226 -9.75 -28.95 -45.55
CA GLU A 226 -9.72 -29.40 -46.94
C GLU A 226 -11.13 -29.61 -47.55
N ASP A 227 -12.15 -29.80 -46.71
CA ASP A 227 -13.54 -29.95 -47.05
C ASP A 227 -14.33 -28.63 -47.06
N SER A 228 -13.64 -27.48 -46.90
CA SER A 228 -14.22 -26.11 -46.82
C SER A 228 -15.15 -25.90 -45.62
N GLU A 229 -15.00 -26.71 -44.55
CA GLU A 229 -15.66 -26.48 -43.28
C GLU A 229 -14.81 -25.59 -42.40
N LEU A 230 -15.47 -24.61 -41.75
CA LEU A 230 -14.80 -23.70 -40.80
C LEU A 230 -14.49 -24.45 -39.49
N GLN A 231 -13.23 -24.81 -39.30
CA GLN A 231 -12.77 -25.29 -37.99
C GLN A 231 -12.31 -24.12 -37.12
N ARG A 232 -12.95 -23.97 -35.96
CA ARG A 232 -12.56 -22.98 -34.95
C ARG A 232 -11.61 -23.60 -33.96
N THR A 233 -10.49 -22.96 -33.74
CA THR A 233 -9.56 -23.27 -32.67
C THR A 233 -9.62 -22.16 -31.63
N VAL A 234 -9.88 -22.50 -30.38
CA VAL A 234 -9.90 -21.58 -29.26
C VAL A 234 -8.69 -21.87 -28.38
N ILE A 235 -7.89 -20.87 -28.13
CA ILE A 235 -6.90 -20.83 -27.08
C ILE A 235 -7.52 -20.01 -25.94
N GLU A 236 -7.84 -20.66 -24.83
CA GLU A 236 -8.44 -19.99 -23.69
C GLU A 236 -7.45 -18.98 -23.07
N PRO A 237 -7.93 -17.84 -22.54
CA PRO A 237 -7.08 -16.92 -21.81
C PRO A 237 -6.59 -17.52 -20.50
N GLU A 238 -5.42 -17.11 -20.08
CA GLU A 238 -4.96 -17.35 -18.69
C GLU A 238 -5.22 -16.07 -17.88
N ASN A 239 -6.10 -16.17 -16.89
CA ASN A 239 -6.40 -15.05 -16.01
C ASN A 239 -5.22 -14.70 -15.10
N GLY A 240 -5.14 -13.45 -14.68
CA GLY A 240 -4.17 -13.01 -13.69
C GLY A 240 -4.44 -13.62 -12.32
N TYR A 241 -3.40 -13.68 -11.47
CA TYR A 241 -3.55 -14.08 -10.09
C TYR A 241 -4.10 -12.92 -9.25
N SER A 242 -4.83 -13.23 -8.20
CA SER A 242 -5.38 -12.27 -7.27
C SER A 242 -4.48 -12.13 -6.04
N LEU A 243 -4.52 -10.95 -5.42
CA LEU A 243 -3.76 -10.63 -4.21
C LEU A 243 -4.71 -10.64 -3.01
N VAL A 244 -4.31 -11.30 -1.93
CA VAL A 244 -4.87 -11.10 -0.60
C VAL A 244 -3.89 -10.22 0.16
N SER A 245 -4.28 -8.98 0.42
CA SER A 245 -3.41 -8.02 1.13
C SER A 245 -3.44 -8.25 2.64
N THR A 246 -2.54 -7.57 3.35
CA THR A 246 -2.53 -7.51 4.82
C THR A 246 -3.47 -6.44 5.36
N LEU A 247 -3.98 -5.56 4.48
CA LEU A 247 -4.96 -4.53 4.85
C LEU A 247 -6.17 -5.15 5.51
N ASP A 248 -6.70 -4.46 6.50
CA ASP A 248 -8.01 -4.73 7.10
C ASP A 248 -8.93 -3.53 6.80
N VAL A 249 -9.99 -3.77 6.02
CA VAL A 249 -10.92 -2.72 5.59
C VAL A 249 -11.51 -1.96 6.78
N ASN A 250 -11.81 -2.64 7.88
CA ASN A 250 -12.39 -1.99 9.06
C ASN A 250 -11.36 -1.08 9.75
N ILE A 251 -10.12 -1.55 9.93
CA ILE A 251 -9.03 -0.74 10.51
C ILE A 251 -8.71 0.44 9.59
N GLN A 252 -8.66 0.21 8.27
CA GLN A 252 -8.43 1.26 7.28
C GLN A 252 -9.51 2.36 7.34
N GLN A 253 -10.80 1.96 7.44
CA GLN A 253 -11.92 2.91 7.57
C GLN A 253 -11.85 3.70 8.87
N ILE A 254 -11.46 3.07 9.98
CA ILE A 254 -11.27 3.76 11.27
C ILE A 254 -10.14 4.81 11.12
N VAL A 255 -9.03 4.43 10.51
CA VAL A 255 -7.90 5.34 10.29
C VAL A 255 -8.30 6.52 9.41
N GLU A 256 -8.92 6.27 8.26
CA GLU A 256 -9.34 7.34 7.34
C GLU A 256 -10.41 8.25 7.96
N LYS A 257 -11.33 7.69 8.77
CA LYS A 257 -12.30 8.47 9.53
C LYS A 257 -11.62 9.52 10.41
N TYR A 258 -10.60 9.13 11.17
CA TYR A 258 -9.91 10.05 12.08
C TYR A 258 -8.95 11.00 11.38
N ILE A 259 -8.36 10.61 10.27
CA ILE A 259 -7.61 11.52 9.38
C ILE A 259 -8.55 12.61 8.87
N LYS A 260 -9.70 12.22 8.30
CA LYS A 260 -10.71 13.15 7.78
C LYS A 260 -11.24 14.07 8.87
N GLN A 261 -11.58 13.52 10.04
CA GLN A 261 -12.06 14.33 11.18
C GLN A 261 -11.02 15.38 11.57
N LEU A 262 -9.74 15.02 11.67
CA LEU A 262 -8.70 15.97 12.01
C LEU A 262 -8.49 17.02 10.92
N ASP A 263 -8.53 16.63 9.65
CA ASP A 263 -8.42 17.56 8.51
C ASP A 263 -9.56 18.59 8.54
N GLU A 264 -10.79 18.15 8.79
CA GLU A 264 -11.95 19.02 8.95
C GLU A 264 -11.86 19.92 10.19
N GLU A 265 -11.41 19.39 11.35
CA GLU A 265 -11.25 20.15 12.60
C GLU A 265 -10.25 21.31 12.47
N LEU A 266 -9.24 21.18 11.60
CA LEU A 266 -8.18 22.17 11.40
C LEU A 266 -8.39 23.02 10.12
N SER A 267 -9.44 22.78 9.35
CA SER A 267 -9.66 23.41 8.02
C SER A 267 -9.87 24.93 8.07
N ASP A 268 -10.40 25.47 9.16
CA ASP A 268 -10.66 26.90 9.35
C ASP A 268 -9.41 27.73 9.72
N GLY A 269 -8.22 27.10 9.67
CA GLY A 269 -6.96 27.78 9.97
C GLY A 269 -6.60 28.88 8.96
N SER A 270 -5.59 29.67 9.30
CA SER A 270 -5.26 30.87 8.54
C SER A 270 -4.37 30.64 7.31
N ASN A 271 -3.84 29.42 7.13
CA ASN A 271 -2.96 29.12 5.99
C ASN A 271 -3.76 28.83 4.72
N GLN A 272 -3.85 29.84 3.84
CA GLN A 272 -4.57 29.73 2.57
C GLN A 272 -3.87 28.83 1.53
N GLU A 273 -2.58 28.52 1.70
CA GLU A 273 -1.85 27.61 0.80
C GLU A 273 -2.39 26.17 0.88
N LEU A 274 -3.16 25.84 1.93
CA LEU A 274 -3.73 24.52 2.15
C LEU A 274 -5.15 24.34 1.56
N ASN A 275 -5.66 25.30 0.81
CA ASN A 275 -6.95 25.22 0.09
C ASN A 275 -8.14 24.74 0.95
N GLY A 276 -8.17 25.10 2.24
CA GLY A 276 -9.22 24.68 3.17
C GLY A 276 -8.98 23.33 3.84
N HIS A 277 -7.79 22.74 3.69
CA HIS A 277 -7.37 21.55 4.42
C HIS A 277 -6.77 21.88 5.79
N GLY A 278 -6.89 20.94 6.72
CA GLY A 278 -6.40 21.09 8.08
C GLY A 278 -4.90 20.92 8.25
N ALA A 279 -4.23 20.30 7.29
CA ALA A 279 -2.78 20.16 7.26
C ALA A 279 -2.30 19.86 5.84
N LYS A 280 -1.02 20.09 5.59
CA LYS A 280 -0.41 19.71 4.30
C LYS A 280 -0.44 18.21 4.07
N ASN A 281 -0.08 17.41 5.08
CA ASN A 281 -0.27 15.97 5.08
C ASN A 281 -0.70 15.52 6.48
N ILE A 282 -1.67 14.61 6.52
CA ILE A 282 -2.02 13.83 7.70
C ILE A 282 -1.87 12.37 7.28
N ALA A 283 -1.01 11.62 7.96
CA ALA A 283 -0.72 10.24 7.57
C ALA A 283 -0.66 9.31 8.78
N VAL A 284 -1.15 8.09 8.60
CA VAL A 284 -1.15 7.06 9.64
C VAL A 284 -0.77 5.71 9.03
N ILE A 285 0.09 4.98 9.75
CA ILE A 285 0.37 3.55 9.50
C ILE A 285 0.00 2.76 10.75
N VAL A 286 -0.66 1.62 10.56
CA VAL A 286 -0.95 0.61 11.59
C VAL A 286 -0.30 -0.71 11.16
N ILE A 287 0.63 -1.22 11.98
CA ILE A 287 1.43 -2.42 11.69
C ILE A 287 1.36 -3.44 12.82
N ASN A 288 1.40 -4.72 12.49
CA ASN A 288 1.70 -5.77 13.46
C ASN A 288 3.22 -5.87 13.67
N PRO A 289 3.74 -5.56 14.86
CA PRO A 289 5.18 -5.56 15.11
C PRO A 289 5.81 -6.96 15.12
N LYS A 290 5.01 -8.02 15.25
CA LYS A 290 5.48 -9.41 15.31
C LYS A 290 5.58 -10.08 13.95
N THR A 291 4.97 -9.47 12.90
CA THR A 291 4.94 -10.05 11.55
C THR A 291 5.39 -9.09 10.46
N GLY A 292 5.28 -7.77 10.66
CA GLY A 292 5.48 -6.75 9.64
C GLY A 292 4.26 -6.56 8.71
N GLU A 293 3.12 -7.22 8.98
CA GLU A 293 1.86 -7.00 8.25
C GLU A 293 1.33 -5.57 8.49
N ILE A 294 1.04 -4.84 7.42
CA ILE A 294 0.42 -3.50 7.51
C ILE A 294 -1.10 -3.67 7.48
N TYR A 295 -1.77 -3.31 8.59
CA TYR A 295 -3.23 -3.39 8.70
C TYR A 295 -3.95 -2.20 8.08
N ALA A 296 -3.34 -1.02 8.16
CA ALA A 296 -3.83 0.20 7.52
C ALA A 296 -2.67 1.14 7.18
N MET A 297 -2.82 1.87 6.09
CA MET A 297 -1.93 2.93 5.65
C MET A 297 -2.75 3.96 4.89
N ALA A 298 -2.85 5.18 5.41
CA ALA A 298 -3.69 6.22 4.85
C ALA A 298 -3.07 7.61 4.96
N THR A 299 -3.53 8.49 4.07
CA THR A 299 -3.21 9.92 4.07
C THR A 299 -4.48 10.73 3.82
N ASN A 300 -4.46 12.05 4.09
CA ASN A 300 -5.56 12.93 3.71
C ASN A 300 -5.63 13.24 2.20
N HIS A 301 -4.63 12.83 1.40
CA HIS A 301 -4.63 12.91 -0.06
C HIS A 301 -5.34 11.72 -0.74
N GLY A 302 -6.50 11.30 -0.21
CA GLY A 302 -7.31 10.25 -0.82
C GLY A 302 -8.01 10.74 -2.10
N TYR A 303 -8.09 9.88 -3.12
CA TYR A 303 -8.77 10.14 -4.39
C TYR A 303 -9.64 8.95 -4.79
N ASP A 304 -10.65 9.19 -5.65
CA ASP A 304 -11.48 8.10 -6.17
C ASP A 304 -10.70 7.29 -7.22
N LEU A 305 -10.45 6.02 -6.92
CA LEU A 305 -9.75 5.09 -7.82
C LEU A 305 -10.46 4.87 -9.15
N SER A 306 -11.77 5.15 -9.21
CA SER A 306 -12.56 5.07 -10.45
C SER A 306 -12.42 6.34 -11.33
N ASP A 307 -11.93 7.45 -10.74
CA ASP A 307 -11.70 8.72 -11.42
C ASP A 307 -10.41 9.39 -10.90
N PRO A 308 -9.23 8.76 -11.09
CA PRO A 308 -7.99 9.16 -10.45
C PRO A 308 -7.40 10.49 -10.96
N TYR A 309 -7.93 11.01 -12.05
CA TYR A 309 -7.53 12.31 -12.61
C TYR A 309 -8.39 13.47 -12.09
N ASN A 310 -9.40 13.20 -11.29
CA ASN A 310 -10.18 14.21 -10.59
C ASN A 310 -9.45 14.67 -9.34
N VAL A 311 -8.87 15.85 -9.40
CA VAL A 311 -8.06 16.44 -8.31
C VAL A 311 -8.83 17.48 -7.49
N SER A 312 -10.13 17.61 -7.71
CA SER A 312 -10.98 18.66 -7.12
C SER A 312 -11.06 18.60 -5.58
N SER A 313 -10.60 17.52 -4.95
CA SER A 313 -10.46 17.43 -3.50
C SER A 313 -9.32 18.28 -2.93
N TRP A 314 -8.29 18.60 -3.75
CA TRP A 314 -7.10 19.33 -3.32
C TRP A 314 -6.78 20.56 -4.18
N TYR A 315 -7.15 20.54 -5.45
CA TYR A 315 -6.80 21.56 -6.44
C TYR A 315 -8.06 22.03 -7.16
N ASP A 316 -8.01 23.24 -7.73
CA ASP A 316 -9.02 23.68 -8.67
C ASP A 316 -8.83 22.91 -9.99
N GLN A 317 -9.83 22.11 -10.38
CA GLN A 317 -9.76 21.24 -11.58
C GLN A 317 -9.57 22.08 -12.84
N ASP A 318 -10.27 23.23 -12.96
CA ASP A 318 -10.20 24.09 -14.15
C ASP A 318 -8.80 24.74 -14.27
N GLU A 319 -8.15 25.05 -13.13
CA GLU A 319 -6.78 25.56 -13.12
C GLU A 319 -5.79 24.46 -13.54
N VAL A 320 -5.96 23.24 -13.04
CA VAL A 320 -5.10 22.10 -13.40
C VAL A 320 -5.28 21.72 -14.87
N ASP A 321 -6.51 21.71 -15.38
CA ASP A 321 -6.79 21.42 -16.80
C ASP A 321 -6.18 22.45 -17.77
N ALA A 322 -5.90 23.66 -17.28
CA ALA A 322 -5.24 24.74 -18.04
C ALA A 322 -3.70 24.65 -18.08
N LEU A 323 -3.09 23.79 -17.23
CA LEU A 323 -1.64 23.59 -17.18
C LEU A 323 -1.13 22.79 -18.39
N SER A 324 0.17 22.84 -18.64
CA SER A 324 0.83 21.94 -19.59
C SER A 324 0.79 20.48 -19.09
N GLU A 325 0.94 19.51 -20.00
CA GLU A 325 0.96 18.07 -19.64
C GLU A 325 2.06 17.75 -18.60
N GLU A 326 3.22 18.42 -18.70
CA GLU A 326 4.29 18.24 -17.73
C GLU A 326 3.92 18.78 -16.33
N GLU A 327 3.24 19.93 -16.27
CA GLU A 327 2.78 20.53 -15.00
C GLU A 327 1.61 19.73 -14.40
N GLN A 328 0.67 19.26 -15.21
CA GLN A 328 -0.39 18.36 -14.78
C GLN A 328 0.17 17.07 -14.19
N ALA A 329 1.22 16.50 -14.81
CA ALA A 329 1.87 15.30 -14.30
C ALA A 329 2.48 15.51 -12.91
N VAL A 330 2.97 16.70 -12.58
CA VAL A 330 3.47 17.03 -11.23
C VAL A 330 2.32 16.99 -10.22
N VAL A 331 1.18 17.61 -10.55
CA VAL A 331 -0.02 17.64 -9.68
C VAL A 331 -0.55 16.22 -9.46
N TYR A 332 -0.71 15.45 -10.52
CA TYR A 332 -1.19 14.06 -10.42
C TYR A 332 -0.23 13.19 -9.61
N ASN A 333 1.08 13.31 -9.83
CA ASN A 333 2.08 12.55 -9.07
C ASN A 333 2.07 12.92 -7.58
N ASP A 334 1.84 14.17 -7.22
CA ASP A 334 1.69 14.60 -5.83
C ASP A 334 0.45 13.95 -5.19
N MET A 335 -0.69 13.99 -5.89
CA MET A 335 -1.96 13.38 -5.46
C MET A 335 -1.86 11.86 -5.26
N TRP A 336 -1.18 11.18 -6.19
CA TRP A 336 -1.08 9.70 -6.17
C TRP A 336 0.04 9.17 -5.29
N SER A 337 0.96 10.04 -4.84
CA SER A 337 2.11 9.64 -4.02
C SER A 337 1.67 9.15 -2.64
N ASN A 338 2.24 8.03 -2.21
CA ASN A 338 2.05 7.54 -0.85
C ASN A 338 3.05 8.22 0.09
N PHE A 339 2.58 9.21 0.86
CA PHE A 339 3.40 9.95 1.82
C PHE A 339 4.17 9.03 2.78
N CYS A 340 3.55 7.96 3.24
CA CYS A 340 4.14 7.04 4.21
C CYS A 340 5.41 6.34 3.72
N VAL A 341 5.53 6.17 2.40
CA VAL A 341 6.60 5.39 1.75
C VAL A 341 7.55 6.29 0.95
N SER A 342 7.02 7.32 0.30
CA SER A 342 7.76 8.13 -0.67
C SER A 342 8.34 9.41 -0.10
N TYR A 343 7.78 9.95 1.00
CA TYR A 343 8.23 11.20 1.57
C TYR A 343 9.19 10.97 2.74
N ALA A 344 10.38 11.55 2.64
CA ALA A 344 11.40 11.48 3.68
C ALA A 344 11.53 12.82 4.40
N PHE A 345 11.48 12.79 5.74
CA PHE A 345 11.53 13.96 6.59
C PHE A 345 12.36 13.70 7.86
N GLU A 346 12.70 14.74 8.60
CA GLU A 346 13.35 14.62 9.90
C GLU A 346 12.36 14.10 10.94
N LEU A 347 12.67 12.97 11.57
CA LEU A 347 11.77 12.25 12.49
C LEU A 347 11.54 12.99 13.81
N GLY A 348 12.53 13.82 14.21
CA GLY A 348 12.53 14.44 15.52
C GLY A 348 12.57 13.41 16.65
N SER A 349 11.91 13.70 17.75
CA SER A 349 12.03 12.92 18.99
C SER A 349 11.48 11.49 18.92
N THR A 350 10.78 11.07 17.87
CA THR A 350 10.40 9.66 17.69
C THR A 350 11.61 8.75 17.48
N PHE A 351 12.71 9.29 16.98
CA PHE A 351 13.97 8.56 16.81
C PHE A 351 14.74 8.29 18.12
N LYS A 352 14.46 9.00 19.22
CA LYS A 352 15.19 8.86 20.50
C LYS A 352 15.26 7.43 21.05
N PRO A 353 14.20 6.62 20.98
CA PRO A 353 14.26 5.21 21.39
C PRO A 353 15.31 4.41 20.62
N ILE A 354 15.55 4.71 19.34
CA ILE A 354 16.59 4.05 18.52
C ILE A 354 17.99 4.40 19.07
N THR A 355 18.24 5.67 19.36
CA THR A 355 19.52 6.13 19.94
C THR A 355 19.79 5.47 21.28
N VAL A 356 18.80 5.47 22.19
CA VAL A 356 18.93 4.89 23.52
C VAL A 356 19.14 3.37 23.45
N SER A 357 18.38 2.69 22.58
CA SER A 357 18.54 1.25 22.37
C SER A 357 19.94 0.88 21.89
N ALA A 358 20.50 1.65 20.95
CA ALA A 358 21.88 1.47 20.49
C ALA A 358 22.92 1.66 21.61
N ALA A 359 22.72 2.66 22.46
CA ALA A 359 23.63 2.95 23.56
C ALA A 359 23.58 1.87 24.66
N LEU A 360 22.40 1.37 25.00
CA LEU A 360 22.19 0.26 25.91
C LEU A 360 22.79 -1.03 25.38
N GLU A 361 22.47 -1.40 24.15
CA GLU A 361 22.89 -2.65 23.53
C GLU A 361 24.41 -2.74 23.36
N THR A 362 25.09 -1.62 23.15
CA THR A 362 26.55 -1.56 23.05
C THR A 362 27.26 -1.42 24.40
N GLY A 363 26.51 -1.36 25.50
CA GLY A 363 27.07 -1.10 26.84
C GLY A 363 27.72 0.27 26.96
N SER A 364 27.37 1.23 26.11
CA SER A 364 27.85 2.61 26.18
C SER A 364 27.18 3.38 27.33
N ILE A 365 25.98 2.93 27.73
CA ILE A 365 25.26 3.34 28.93
C ILE A 365 24.63 2.09 29.58
N ASN A 366 24.26 2.24 30.89
CA ASN A 366 23.48 1.25 31.63
C ASN A 366 22.07 1.80 31.89
N PRO A 367 21.06 0.94 32.13
CA PRO A 367 19.69 1.38 32.41
C PRO A 367 19.52 2.34 33.58
N ASP A 368 20.43 2.28 34.55
CA ASP A 368 20.42 3.08 35.80
C ASP A 368 21.33 4.31 35.72
N ASP A 369 21.98 4.56 34.58
CA ASP A 369 22.78 5.77 34.37
C ASP A 369 21.90 7.02 34.45
N THR A 370 22.49 8.11 34.94
CA THR A 370 21.82 9.40 35.01
C THR A 370 22.57 10.47 34.22
N PHE A 371 21.82 11.45 33.74
CA PHE A 371 22.26 12.56 32.92
C PHE A 371 21.75 13.87 33.55
N TYR A 372 22.54 14.93 33.46
CA TYR A 372 22.12 16.22 33.98
C TYR A 372 21.77 17.15 32.80
N CYS A 373 20.55 17.64 32.79
CA CYS A 373 20.06 18.60 31.80
C CYS A 373 19.93 19.98 32.42
N ASP A 374 20.72 20.95 31.94
CA ASP A 374 20.60 22.36 32.29
C ASP A 374 19.90 23.21 31.22
N GLY A 375 19.32 22.52 30.20
CA GLY A 375 18.53 23.13 29.15
C GLY A 375 19.27 23.36 27.84
N TYR A 376 20.54 23.02 27.74
CA TYR A 376 21.32 23.12 26.50
C TYR A 376 22.67 22.40 26.62
N GLU A 377 23.28 22.14 25.48
CA GLU A 377 24.69 21.71 25.37
C GLU A 377 25.47 22.62 24.44
N PHE A 378 26.73 22.87 24.75
CA PHE A 378 27.69 23.52 23.85
C PHE A 378 28.54 22.45 23.14
N ILE A 379 28.35 22.35 21.84
CA ILE A 379 29.07 21.44 20.97
C ILE A 379 30.00 22.26 20.10
N THR A 380 31.31 22.22 20.38
CA THR A 380 32.28 23.16 19.80
C THR A 380 31.84 24.64 20.05
N ASP A 381 31.49 25.35 18.99
CA ASP A 381 31.01 26.76 19.07
C ASP A 381 29.48 26.87 18.94
N THR A 382 28.76 25.76 18.86
CA THR A 382 27.31 25.70 18.63
C THR A 382 26.55 25.39 19.91
N ARG A 383 25.61 26.25 20.29
CA ARG A 383 24.67 25.98 21.36
C ARG A 383 23.45 25.25 20.80
N ILE A 384 23.16 24.06 21.33
CA ILE A 384 21.97 23.26 21.01
C ILE A 384 21.09 23.22 22.24
N ASN A 385 19.84 23.68 22.12
CA ASN A 385 18.90 23.77 23.23
C ASN A 385 18.12 22.47 23.43
N CYS A 386 17.82 22.18 24.69
CA CYS A 386 16.73 21.30 25.05
C CYS A 386 15.39 22.01 24.86
N ASP A 387 14.29 21.27 24.64
CA ASP A 387 12.94 21.85 24.56
C ASP A 387 12.58 22.55 25.87
N ASN A 388 12.96 21.97 27.01
CA ASN A 388 12.93 22.65 28.29
C ASN A 388 14.21 23.47 28.49
N ILE A 389 14.18 24.74 28.13
CA ILE A 389 15.32 25.66 28.23
C ILE A 389 15.76 25.96 29.69
N ASN A 390 14.92 25.59 30.69
CA ASN A 390 15.26 25.71 32.11
C ASN A 390 15.94 24.44 32.66
N GLY A 391 16.10 23.42 31.82
CA GLY A 391 16.64 22.14 32.18
C GLY A 391 15.63 21.22 32.87
N HIS A 392 15.87 19.92 32.79
CA HIS A 392 15.12 18.88 33.52
C HIS A 392 15.79 18.48 34.82
N GLY A 393 17.05 18.90 35.03
CA GLY A 393 17.87 18.46 36.17
C GLY A 393 18.46 17.07 35.96
N MET A 394 18.58 16.30 37.03
CA MET A 394 19.06 14.91 36.95
C MET A 394 17.96 14.00 36.45
N GLU A 395 18.20 13.27 35.36
CA GLU A 395 17.28 12.33 34.77
C GLU A 395 17.94 10.96 34.58
N THR A 396 17.22 9.91 34.84
CA THR A 396 17.58 8.54 34.44
C THR A 396 17.39 8.36 32.93
N VAL A 397 17.89 7.26 32.36
CA VAL A 397 17.67 6.89 30.96
C VAL A 397 16.17 6.87 30.62
N ARG A 398 15.32 6.33 31.52
CA ARG A 398 13.86 6.26 31.33
C ARG A 398 13.22 7.65 31.34
N GLU A 399 13.61 8.48 32.31
CA GLU A 399 13.10 9.86 32.41
C GLU A 399 13.53 10.72 31.22
N ALA A 400 14.72 10.51 30.65
CA ALA A 400 15.17 11.20 29.43
C ALA A 400 14.26 10.89 28.23
N ILE A 401 13.76 9.66 28.10
CA ILE A 401 12.75 9.28 27.08
C ILE A 401 11.38 9.86 27.44
N GLN A 402 10.95 9.71 28.71
CA GLN A 402 9.68 10.22 29.24
C GLN A 402 9.52 11.73 28.97
N ASN A 403 10.53 12.51 29.32
CA ASN A 403 10.54 13.98 29.22
C ASN A 403 11.00 14.48 27.85
N SER A 404 11.39 13.56 26.95
CA SER A 404 11.91 13.91 25.63
C SER A 404 13.13 14.83 25.68
N CYS A 405 14.06 14.61 26.63
CA CYS A 405 15.21 15.47 26.87
C CYS A 405 16.24 15.42 25.72
N ASN A 406 16.46 16.52 24.99
CA ASN A 406 17.48 16.58 23.92
C ASN A 406 18.89 16.56 24.51
N ASP A 407 19.11 17.24 25.63
CA ASP A 407 20.39 17.34 26.30
C ASP A 407 20.91 15.97 26.75
N ALA A 408 20.09 15.20 27.47
CA ALA A 408 20.43 13.83 27.86
C ALA A 408 20.75 12.95 26.63
N LEU A 409 20.01 13.10 25.54
CA LEU A 409 20.23 12.33 24.29
C LEU A 409 21.58 12.71 23.63
N MET A 410 21.99 13.97 23.65
CA MET A 410 23.32 14.40 23.18
C MET A 410 24.43 13.76 24.02
N GLN A 411 24.30 13.79 25.36
CA GLN A 411 25.23 13.13 26.23
C GLN A 411 25.31 11.61 26.01
N ILE A 412 24.17 10.96 25.78
CA ILE A 412 24.10 9.53 25.42
C ILE A 412 24.81 9.29 24.09
N GLY A 413 24.56 10.13 23.09
CA GLY A 413 25.19 10.05 21.77
C GLY A 413 26.71 10.16 21.82
N TYR A 414 27.24 11.04 22.66
CA TYR A 414 28.70 11.15 22.89
C TYR A 414 29.29 9.89 23.50
N ARG A 415 28.61 9.27 24.49
CA ARG A 415 29.05 7.99 25.05
C ARG A 415 28.98 6.87 24.01
N LEU A 416 28.01 6.90 23.10
CA LEU A 416 27.85 5.93 22.02
C LEU A 416 28.94 6.09 20.95
N GLY A 417 29.17 7.33 20.49
CA GLY A 417 30.14 7.70 19.46
C GLY A 417 29.65 7.42 18.03
N VAL A 418 30.27 8.12 17.08
CA VAL A 418 29.89 8.15 15.66
C VAL A 418 29.81 6.75 15.02
N GLU A 419 30.83 5.92 15.21
CA GLU A 419 30.88 4.59 14.57
C GLU A 419 29.70 3.70 14.96
N LYS A 420 29.40 3.62 16.27
CA LYS A 420 28.30 2.80 16.78
C LYS A 420 26.96 3.39 16.39
N PHE A 421 26.83 4.73 16.47
CA PHE A 421 25.61 5.42 16.07
C PHE A 421 25.26 5.14 14.59
N CYS A 422 26.17 5.40 13.65
CA CYS A 422 25.96 5.10 12.23
C CYS A 422 25.71 3.62 11.97
N LYS A 423 26.39 2.71 12.71
CA LYS A 423 26.14 1.27 12.59
C LYS A 423 24.73 0.91 12.96
N TYR A 424 24.21 1.46 14.08
CA TYR A 424 22.86 1.12 14.55
C TYR A 424 21.76 1.76 13.72
N GLN A 425 21.96 2.98 13.17
CA GLN A 425 21.05 3.51 12.14
C GLN A 425 20.85 2.49 11.01
N ARG A 426 21.95 1.91 10.49
CA ARG A 426 21.90 0.89 9.44
C ARG A 426 21.34 -0.46 9.91
N LEU A 427 21.59 -0.87 11.16
CA LEU A 427 21.01 -2.07 11.75
C LEU A 427 19.50 -1.96 11.91
N PHE A 428 18.97 -0.77 12.16
CA PHE A 428 17.55 -0.46 12.13
C PHE A 428 17.03 -0.12 10.74
N ASN A 429 17.84 -0.33 9.70
CA ASN A 429 17.51 -0.20 8.28
C ASN A 429 17.30 1.22 7.76
N PHE A 430 17.65 2.26 8.53
CA PHE A 430 17.66 3.62 8.00
C PHE A 430 18.67 3.78 6.87
N GLY A 431 18.36 4.62 5.88
CA GLY A 431 19.16 4.84 4.69
C GLY A 431 19.14 3.67 3.69
N SER A 432 18.20 2.74 3.83
CA SER A 432 17.99 1.60 2.93
C SER A 432 16.52 1.34 2.74
N ARG A 433 16.12 0.75 1.62
CA ARG A 433 14.74 0.33 1.42
C ARG A 433 14.36 -0.72 2.46
N THR A 434 13.16 -0.60 3.03
CA THR A 434 12.61 -1.63 3.93
C THR A 434 12.26 -2.89 3.16
N GLY A 435 12.00 -2.70 1.88
CA GLY A 435 11.54 -3.73 0.97
C GLY A 435 10.05 -3.99 1.07
N ILE A 436 9.28 -3.00 1.52
CA ILE A 436 7.82 -3.02 1.38
C ILE A 436 7.45 -3.20 -0.09
N ASP A 437 6.43 -3.97 -0.36
CA ASP A 437 5.93 -4.30 -1.69
C ASP A 437 5.00 -3.18 -2.24
N LEU A 438 5.51 -1.96 -2.21
CA LEU A 438 4.93 -0.76 -2.82
C LEU A 438 5.99 -0.02 -3.65
N PRO A 439 5.58 0.66 -4.74
CA PRO A 439 6.51 1.41 -5.57
C PRO A 439 7.01 2.69 -4.90
N ASN A 440 8.06 3.28 -5.46
CA ASN A 440 8.59 4.61 -5.10
C ASN A 440 9.06 4.74 -3.64
N GLU A 441 9.54 3.66 -3.03
CA GLU A 441 10.10 3.70 -1.67
C GLU A 441 11.35 4.59 -1.63
N ASN A 442 11.29 5.66 -0.80
CA ASN A 442 12.40 6.56 -0.55
C ASN A 442 13.30 6.01 0.57
N ILE A 443 14.60 6.16 0.43
CA ILE A 443 15.58 5.68 1.41
C ILE A 443 15.96 6.72 2.47
N GLY A 444 15.57 7.99 2.27
CA GLY A 444 16.02 9.10 3.09
C GLY A 444 17.51 9.44 2.88
N SER A 445 18.06 10.22 3.79
CA SER A 445 19.46 10.64 3.75
C SER A 445 20.11 10.48 5.12
N LEU A 446 21.28 9.86 5.18
CA LEU A 446 22.05 9.67 6.40
C LEU A 446 23.46 10.24 6.26
N TYR A 447 24.04 10.67 7.38
CA TYR A 447 25.47 10.87 7.45
C TYR A 447 26.24 9.55 7.44
N THR A 448 27.48 9.61 6.97
CA THR A 448 28.43 8.50 7.06
C THR A 448 29.41 8.76 8.22
N THR A 449 30.18 7.74 8.58
CA THR A 449 31.25 7.90 9.60
C THR A 449 32.30 8.92 9.23
N GLU A 450 32.49 9.21 7.91
CA GLU A 450 33.48 10.18 7.44
C GLU A 450 32.99 11.64 7.52
N ASN A 451 31.66 11.87 7.44
CA ASN A 451 31.09 13.22 7.36
C ASN A 451 30.21 13.59 8.55
N MET A 452 30.04 12.68 9.53
CA MET A 452 29.34 12.97 10.79
C MET A 452 30.35 13.55 11.80
N HIS A 453 30.24 14.83 12.09
CA HIS A 453 31.02 15.50 13.12
C HIS A 453 30.23 15.59 14.41
N GLU A 454 30.76 16.31 15.43
CA GLU A 454 30.17 16.36 16.77
C GLU A 454 28.77 17.00 16.77
N VAL A 455 28.55 18.04 15.97
CA VAL A 455 27.25 18.74 15.86
C VAL A 455 26.23 17.86 15.16
N GLU A 456 26.60 17.22 14.06
CA GLU A 456 25.74 16.29 13.35
C GLU A 456 25.37 15.08 14.22
N LEU A 457 26.35 14.49 14.94
CA LEU A 457 26.05 13.43 15.89
C LEU A 457 25.04 13.88 16.94
N ALA A 458 25.28 15.06 17.57
CA ALA A 458 24.40 15.59 18.59
C ALA A 458 22.95 15.73 18.10
N THR A 459 22.75 16.39 16.95
CA THR A 459 21.40 16.62 16.41
C THR A 459 20.75 15.33 15.93
N ASN A 460 21.52 14.40 15.35
CA ASN A 460 21.02 13.12 14.91
C ASN A 460 20.51 12.24 16.06
N THR A 461 21.05 12.39 17.29
CA THR A 461 20.61 11.59 18.45
C THR A 461 19.13 11.79 18.81
N PHE A 462 18.57 12.95 18.49
CA PHE A 462 17.16 13.27 18.70
C PHE A 462 16.37 13.43 17.40
N GLY A 463 16.88 12.88 16.28
CA GLY A 463 16.17 12.72 15.02
C GLY A 463 16.17 13.93 14.09
N GLN A 464 17.17 14.84 14.22
CA GLN A 464 17.36 15.96 13.33
C GLN A 464 18.68 15.85 12.54
N GLY A 465 18.77 16.53 11.39
CA GLY A 465 19.95 16.52 10.52
C GLY A 465 20.01 15.35 9.52
N PHE A 466 19.10 14.40 9.58
CA PHE A 466 18.94 13.33 8.60
C PHE A 466 17.45 13.13 8.28
N THR A 467 17.13 12.47 7.16
CA THR A 467 15.75 12.22 6.78
C THR A 467 15.45 10.73 6.65
N SER A 468 14.21 10.34 6.97
CA SER A 468 13.71 8.99 6.86
C SER A 468 12.21 8.99 6.54
N THR A 469 11.67 7.87 6.07
CA THR A 469 10.25 7.71 5.79
C THR A 469 9.48 7.17 6.99
N MET A 470 8.15 7.32 6.97
CA MET A 470 7.29 6.74 8.02
C MET A 470 7.45 5.22 8.10
N ILE A 471 7.55 4.53 6.95
CA ILE A 471 7.67 3.07 6.93
C ILE A 471 9.01 2.59 7.53
N GLN A 472 10.11 3.33 7.34
CA GLN A 472 11.39 3.02 7.99
C GLN A 472 11.29 3.18 9.51
N GLU A 473 10.69 4.28 9.98
CA GLU A 473 10.57 4.57 11.41
C GLU A 473 9.66 3.56 12.12
N ILE A 474 8.48 3.26 11.57
CA ILE A 474 7.56 2.33 12.24
C ILE A 474 8.13 0.90 12.28
N ALA A 475 8.85 0.46 11.25
CA ALA A 475 9.50 -0.85 11.24
C ALA A 475 10.65 -0.91 12.26
N ALA A 476 11.44 0.16 12.39
CA ALA A 476 12.50 0.28 13.39
C ALA A 476 11.93 0.33 14.80
N PHE A 477 10.91 1.15 15.04
CA PHE A 477 10.24 1.25 16.35
C PHE A 477 9.57 -0.08 16.74
N SER A 478 8.96 -0.79 15.79
CA SER A 478 8.43 -2.14 16.01
C SER A 478 9.50 -3.07 16.58
N ALA A 479 10.72 -3.04 16.03
CA ALA A 479 11.83 -3.82 16.55
C ALA A 479 12.28 -3.35 17.95
N VAL A 480 12.16 -2.08 18.30
CA VAL A 480 12.46 -1.60 19.64
C VAL A 480 11.52 -2.21 20.69
N VAL A 481 10.23 -2.38 20.35
CA VAL A 481 9.21 -2.77 21.34
C VAL A 481 8.87 -4.27 21.36
N ASN A 482 9.24 -5.04 20.31
CA ASN A 482 8.86 -6.45 20.17
C ASN A 482 9.93 -7.47 20.59
N GLY A 483 10.95 -7.06 21.37
CA GLY A 483 12.06 -7.93 21.76
C GLY A 483 13.28 -7.82 20.84
N GLY A 484 13.33 -6.82 19.98
CA GLY A 484 14.46 -6.55 19.11
C GLY A 484 14.34 -7.14 17.70
N TYR A 485 13.23 -7.74 17.35
CA TYR A 485 13.04 -8.46 16.07
C TYR A 485 12.60 -7.51 14.96
N TYR A 486 13.47 -7.25 13.97
CA TYR A 486 13.16 -6.41 12.82
C TYR A 486 12.55 -7.25 11.70
N TYR A 487 11.24 -7.18 11.55
CA TYR A 487 10.51 -7.80 10.44
C TYR A 487 10.43 -6.88 9.24
N GLN A 488 10.44 -7.47 8.03
CA GLN A 488 10.21 -6.75 6.81
C GLN A 488 8.73 -6.35 6.71
N PRO A 489 8.39 -5.04 6.60
CA PRO A 489 7.01 -4.64 6.35
C PRO A 489 6.53 -5.12 4.98
N HIS A 490 5.26 -5.54 4.89
CA HIS A 490 4.67 -6.02 3.64
C HIS A 490 3.16 -5.80 3.59
N MET A 491 2.64 -5.64 2.36
CA MET A 491 1.24 -5.38 2.07
C MET A 491 0.48 -6.59 1.55
N VAL A 492 1.16 -7.58 0.95
CA VAL A 492 0.52 -8.76 0.38
C VAL A 492 0.84 -9.99 1.21
N LYS A 493 -0.22 -10.64 1.69
CA LYS A 493 -0.17 -11.87 2.48
C LYS A 493 -0.13 -13.12 1.60
N GLN A 494 -0.98 -13.17 0.57
CA GLN A 494 -1.09 -14.33 -0.31
C GLN A 494 -1.35 -13.92 -1.75
N ILE A 495 -0.90 -14.77 -2.66
CA ILE A 495 -1.27 -14.74 -4.08
C ILE A 495 -2.11 -15.97 -4.34
N ILE A 496 -3.31 -15.79 -4.91
CA ILE A 496 -4.26 -16.85 -5.18
C ILE A 496 -4.61 -16.91 -6.67
N ASN A 497 -4.93 -18.09 -7.18
CA ASN A 497 -5.40 -18.23 -8.55
C ASN A 497 -6.89 -17.85 -8.67
N ASP A 498 -7.42 -17.88 -9.88
CA ASP A 498 -8.82 -17.53 -10.21
C ASP A 498 -9.86 -18.52 -9.63
N GLN A 499 -9.42 -19.63 -9.08
CA GLN A 499 -10.25 -20.66 -8.40
C GLN A 499 -10.12 -20.56 -6.86
N GLY A 500 -9.40 -19.56 -6.34
CA GLY A 500 -9.16 -19.37 -4.90
C GLY A 500 -8.05 -20.24 -4.32
N GLY A 501 -7.34 -21.03 -5.14
CA GLY A 501 -6.21 -21.84 -4.68
C GLY A 501 -4.99 -20.96 -4.40
N VAL A 502 -4.34 -21.17 -3.25
CA VAL A 502 -3.13 -20.42 -2.85
C VAL A 502 -1.96 -20.82 -3.76
N VAL A 503 -1.39 -19.86 -4.45
CA VAL A 503 -0.20 -20.01 -5.31
C VAL A 503 1.06 -19.70 -4.51
N LYS A 504 1.02 -18.66 -3.66
CA LYS A 504 2.13 -18.24 -2.81
C LYS A 504 1.61 -17.62 -1.53
N THR A 505 2.24 -17.95 -0.40
CA THR A 505 2.08 -17.24 0.88
C THR A 505 3.36 -16.46 1.17
N ASN A 506 3.21 -15.21 1.57
CA ASN A 506 4.32 -14.41 2.06
C ASN A 506 4.36 -14.52 3.58
N ASP A 507 5.16 -15.46 4.08
CA ASP A 507 5.39 -15.60 5.53
C ASP A 507 6.17 -14.40 6.06
N PRO A 508 6.00 -14.02 7.35
CA PRO A 508 6.76 -12.96 7.98
C PRO A 508 8.27 -13.17 7.85
N ILE A 509 8.98 -12.17 7.33
CA ILE A 509 10.44 -12.26 7.12
C ILE A 509 11.16 -11.52 8.24
N LEU A 510 11.74 -12.27 9.17
CA LEU A 510 12.66 -11.71 10.15
C LEU A 510 14.01 -11.43 9.50
N LEU A 511 14.34 -10.15 9.30
CA LEU A 511 15.58 -9.74 8.66
C LEU A 511 16.77 -9.78 9.62
N ARG A 512 16.58 -9.34 10.87
CA ARG A 512 17.64 -9.23 11.90
C ARG A 512 17.08 -8.96 13.30
N GLN A 513 17.94 -9.04 14.28
CA GLN A 513 17.65 -8.63 15.65
C GLN A 513 18.70 -7.59 16.09
N PRO A 514 18.42 -6.26 15.88
CA PRO A 514 19.39 -5.21 16.19
C PRO A 514 19.69 -5.05 17.69
N ILE A 515 18.74 -5.39 18.56
CA ILE A 515 18.87 -5.29 20.03
C ILE A 515 18.35 -6.56 20.70
N SER A 516 18.77 -6.77 21.95
CA SER A 516 18.30 -7.87 22.78
C SER A 516 16.91 -7.61 23.38
N GLU A 517 16.23 -8.66 23.82
CA GLU A 517 14.95 -8.57 24.55
C GLU A 517 15.08 -7.74 25.83
N SER A 518 16.24 -7.82 26.53
CA SER A 518 16.50 -7.03 27.73
C SER A 518 16.56 -5.53 27.43
N THR A 519 17.19 -5.13 26.34
CA THR A 519 17.20 -3.73 25.89
C THR A 519 15.80 -3.27 25.49
N SER A 520 15.07 -4.08 24.74
CA SER A 520 13.67 -3.82 24.37
C SER A 520 12.80 -3.56 25.60
N LYS A 521 12.92 -4.40 26.63
CA LYS A 521 12.15 -4.24 27.87
C LYS A 521 12.39 -2.90 28.58
N VAL A 522 13.62 -2.43 28.63
CA VAL A 522 13.95 -1.10 29.20
C VAL A 522 13.27 0.01 28.42
N LEU A 523 13.23 -0.12 27.08
CA LEU A 523 12.55 0.86 26.21
C LEU A 523 11.03 0.79 26.35
N GLN A 524 10.44 -0.40 26.49
CA GLN A 524 9.00 -0.56 26.76
C GLN A 524 8.61 0.20 28.03
N GLU A 525 9.35 0.01 29.14
CA GLU A 525 9.13 0.71 30.41
C GLU A 525 9.25 2.25 30.25
N ALA A 526 10.29 2.72 29.53
CA ALA A 526 10.51 4.15 29.30
C ALA A 526 9.41 4.78 28.43
N LEU A 527 8.93 4.06 27.41
CA LEU A 527 7.87 4.50 26.51
C LEU A 527 6.50 4.53 27.20
N GLU A 528 6.23 3.56 28.09
CA GLU A 528 5.04 3.57 28.94
C GLU A 528 5.03 4.78 29.89
N MET A 529 6.16 5.05 30.57
CA MET A 529 6.32 6.26 31.37
C MET A 529 6.07 7.53 30.54
N GLY A 530 6.48 7.55 29.28
CA GLY A 530 6.23 8.65 28.33
C GLY A 530 4.75 8.95 28.13
N VAL A 531 3.91 7.91 28.10
CA VAL A 531 2.45 8.05 27.97
C VAL A 531 1.78 8.31 29.30
N LEU A 532 2.24 7.71 30.40
CA LEU A 532 1.62 7.90 31.71
C LEU A 532 1.99 9.26 32.35
N TYR A 533 3.24 9.68 32.25
CA TYR A 533 3.77 10.82 33.02
C TYR A 533 4.45 11.88 32.16
N GLY A 534 4.77 11.56 30.88
CA GLY A 534 5.58 12.39 30.02
C GLY A 534 4.82 13.17 28.95
N THR A 535 5.48 13.40 27.84
CA THR A 535 4.98 14.20 26.70
C THR A 535 3.82 13.52 25.93
N GLY A 536 3.69 12.20 26.05
CA GLY A 536 2.72 11.38 25.36
C GLY A 536 1.35 11.22 26.02
N LYS A 537 1.07 11.90 27.14
CA LYS A 537 -0.14 11.72 27.96
C LYS A 537 -1.47 11.70 27.16
N LYS A 538 -1.58 12.56 26.15
CA LYS A 538 -2.79 12.62 25.31
C LYS A 538 -3.08 11.36 24.49
N ALA A 539 -2.11 10.43 24.41
CA ALA A 539 -2.27 9.14 23.74
C ALA A 539 -2.74 8.02 24.67
N TRP A 540 -2.95 8.30 25.97
CA TRP A 540 -3.44 7.31 26.94
C TRP A 540 -4.81 6.74 26.53
N VAL A 541 -4.94 5.41 26.54
CA VAL A 541 -6.15 4.67 26.18
C VAL A 541 -6.67 3.98 27.44
N PRO A 542 -7.95 4.23 27.83
CA PRO A 542 -8.53 3.60 29.01
C PRO A 542 -8.48 2.08 28.94
N GLY A 543 -7.97 1.48 29.98
CA GLY A 543 -7.92 0.02 30.09
C GLY A 543 -6.77 -0.68 29.42
N TYR A 544 -5.86 0.06 28.72
CA TYR A 544 -4.74 -0.53 28.01
C TYR A 544 -3.41 0.10 28.41
N ARG A 545 -2.37 -0.72 28.45
CA ARG A 545 -0.99 -0.26 28.64
C ARG A 545 -0.44 0.21 27.29
N ILE A 546 -0.26 1.52 27.15
CA ILE A 546 0.27 2.14 25.92
C ILE A 546 1.67 2.66 26.19
N GLY A 547 2.61 2.33 25.31
CA GLY A 547 3.93 2.96 25.30
C GLY A 547 4.13 3.73 24.01
N GLY A 548 4.66 4.95 24.07
CA GLY A 548 4.84 5.73 22.87
C GLY A 548 5.75 6.93 23.01
N LYS A 549 6.05 7.54 21.88
CA LYS A 549 6.94 8.70 21.78
C LYS A 549 6.36 9.76 20.86
N THR A 550 6.38 11.00 21.31
CA THR A 550 6.02 12.19 20.53
C THR A 550 7.19 12.65 19.68
N GLY A 551 6.93 13.20 18.52
CA GLY A 551 7.90 13.84 17.64
C GLY A 551 7.50 15.25 17.27
N THR A 552 8.50 16.12 17.17
CA THR A 552 8.38 17.47 16.62
C THR A 552 9.66 17.76 15.86
N ALA A 553 9.55 18.11 14.60
CA ALA A 553 10.68 18.48 13.75
C ALA A 553 10.35 19.76 12.99
N GLU A 554 11.21 20.78 13.13
CA GLU A 554 11.10 21.99 12.33
C GLU A 554 11.60 21.72 10.92
N LYS A 555 10.81 22.08 9.91
CA LYS A 555 11.11 21.78 8.49
C LYS A 555 12.32 22.58 7.99
N ILE A 556 13.00 22.00 7.01
CA ILE A 556 14.10 22.65 6.30
C ILE A 556 13.53 23.25 5.01
N ASN A 557 13.83 24.52 4.76
CA ASN A 557 13.55 25.17 3.48
C ASN A 557 14.46 24.55 2.40
N PRO A 558 13.92 23.88 1.38
CA PRO A 558 14.73 23.21 0.37
C PRO A 558 15.57 24.16 -0.49
N GLU A 559 15.18 25.42 -0.60
CA GLU A 559 15.90 26.42 -1.39
C GLU A 559 17.12 26.98 -0.66
N THR A 560 16.99 27.19 0.66
CA THR A 560 18.04 27.83 1.46
C THR A 560 18.85 26.86 2.32
N GLY A 561 18.33 25.67 2.56
CA GLY A 561 18.91 24.69 3.47
C GLY A 561 18.81 25.08 4.97
N GLN A 562 18.09 26.16 5.29
CA GLN A 562 17.89 26.62 6.68
C GLN A 562 16.56 26.14 7.25
N ARG A 563 16.44 26.12 8.58
CA ARG A 563 15.17 25.88 9.27
C ARG A 563 14.11 26.88 8.81
N TRP A 564 12.90 26.38 8.57
CA TRP A 564 11.77 27.19 8.11
C TRP A 564 10.91 27.55 9.32
N SER A 565 11.21 28.70 9.92
CA SER A 565 10.52 29.13 11.15
C SER A 565 8.99 29.02 11.06
N GLY A 566 8.39 28.36 12.04
CA GLY A 566 6.94 28.20 12.15
C GLY A 566 6.35 27.06 11.30
N ARG A 567 7.16 26.27 10.60
CA ARG A 567 6.67 25.10 9.87
C ARG A 567 7.24 23.81 10.49
N TYR A 568 6.35 22.99 10.99
CA TYR A 568 6.71 21.78 11.72
C TYR A 568 6.01 20.54 11.15
N ILE A 569 6.68 19.40 11.37
CA ILE A 569 6.06 18.08 11.33
C ILE A 569 5.91 17.64 12.78
N VAL A 570 4.69 17.34 13.20
CA VAL A 570 4.38 16.79 14.50
C VAL A 570 3.91 15.36 14.37
N SER A 571 4.30 14.48 15.30
CA SER A 571 4.05 13.06 15.17
C SER A 571 3.91 12.35 16.51
N PHE A 572 3.34 11.15 16.48
CA PHE A 572 3.31 10.22 17.59
C PHE A 572 3.43 8.79 17.07
N ILE A 573 4.31 8.02 17.68
CA ILE A 573 4.43 6.59 17.46
C ILE A 573 4.18 5.87 18.77
N GLY A 574 3.31 4.85 18.75
CA GLY A 574 2.92 4.13 19.96
C GLY A 574 2.58 2.68 19.69
N ALA A 575 2.81 1.84 20.70
CA ALA A 575 2.56 0.40 20.70
C ALA A 575 1.53 0.01 21.78
N ALA A 576 0.70 -0.98 21.48
CA ALA A 576 -0.35 -1.48 22.36
C ALA A 576 -0.55 -3.01 22.19
N PRO A 577 -0.72 -3.76 23.32
CA PRO A 577 -0.23 -3.43 24.66
C PRO A 577 1.29 -3.29 24.66
N ILE A 578 1.88 -2.44 25.52
CA ILE A 578 3.34 -2.20 25.42
C ILE A 578 4.19 -3.36 25.91
N ASP A 579 3.68 -4.18 26.80
CA ASP A 579 4.39 -5.34 27.39
C ASP A 579 4.38 -6.59 26.47
N ASP A 580 3.40 -6.69 25.54
CA ASP A 580 3.34 -7.69 24.47
C ASP A 580 2.71 -7.08 23.22
N PRO A 581 3.44 -6.25 22.46
CA PRO A 581 2.86 -5.44 21.40
C PRO A 581 2.22 -6.24 20.26
N GLU A 582 0.92 -6.01 20.04
CA GLU A 582 0.14 -6.59 18.94
C GLU A 582 -0.05 -5.58 17.80
N VAL A 583 0.03 -4.28 18.11
CA VAL A 583 -0.14 -3.21 17.14
C VAL A 583 0.80 -2.05 17.46
N VAL A 584 1.35 -1.46 16.40
CA VAL A 584 2.05 -0.17 16.45
C VAL A 584 1.32 0.80 15.52
N VAL A 585 1.03 2.00 16.02
CA VAL A 585 0.43 3.10 15.26
C VAL A 585 1.44 4.23 15.15
N TYR A 586 1.67 4.74 13.93
CA TYR A 586 2.47 5.94 13.69
C TYR A 586 1.63 6.97 12.96
N SER A 587 1.38 8.09 13.63
CA SER A 587 0.60 9.22 13.13
C SER A 587 1.49 10.43 12.93
N VAL A 588 1.39 11.06 11.77
CA VAL A 588 2.16 12.25 11.38
C VAL A 588 1.19 13.32 10.88
N VAL A 589 1.40 14.56 11.31
CA VAL A 589 0.72 15.76 10.81
C VAL A 589 1.78 16.75 10.35
N ASP A 590 1.86 16.98 9.05
CA ASP A 590 2.80 17.87 8.39
C ASP A 590 2.15 19.24 8.17
N GLU A 591 2.70 20.27 8.75
CA GLU A 591 2.23 21.65 8.69
C GLU A 591 0.73 21.77 9.05
N PRO A 592 0.31 21.42 10.29
CA PRO A 592 -1.06 21.63 10.73
C PRO A 592 -1.49 23.09 10.57
N ASN A 593 -2.72 23.34 10.12
CA ASN A 593 -3.25 24.65 9.82
C ASN A 593 -3.62 25.45 11.08
N VAL A 594 -2.66 25.69 11.92
CA VAL A 594 -2.80 26.42 13.20
C VAL A 594 -1.65 27.40 13.40
N GLU A 595 -1.84 28.40 14.26
CA GLU A 595 -0.83 29.42 14.54
C GLU A 595 0.43 28.84 15.22
N ASP A 596 0.25 27.98 16.24
CA ASP A 596 1.33 27.25 16.89
C ASP A 596 1.23 25.76 16.56
N GLN A 597 2.01 25.33 15.57
CA GLN A 597 1.99 23.97 15.06
C GLN A 597 2.53 22.93 16.04
N THR A 598 3.28 23.37 17.08
CA THR A 598 3.88 22.46 18.08
C THR A 598 2.95 22.10 19.22
N GLN A 599 1.88 22.85 19.40
CA GLN A 599 0.87 22.64 20.45
C GLN A 599 -0.27 21.72 19.97
N GLY A 600 -1.26 21.48 20.79
CA GLY A 600 -2.46 20.75 20.45
C GLY A 600 -2.39 19.24 20.66
N GLY A 601 -1.31 18.59 20.26
CA GLY A 601 -1.12 17.13 20.41
C GLY A 601 -2.01 16.33 19.45
N TYR A 602 -2.26 16.82 18.25
CA TYR A 602 -3.14 16.22 17.24
C TYR A 602 -2.79 14.76 16.92
N PRO A 603 -1.51 14.38 16.67
CA PRO A 603 -1.16 12.99 16.39
C PRO A 603 -1.43 12.05 17.57
N HIS A 604 -1.23 12.53 18.81
CA HIS A 604 -1.46 11.74 20.05
C HIS A 604 -2.94 11.42 20.22
N ILE A 605 -3.80 12.45 20.08
CA ILE A 605 -5.25 12.34 20.24
C ILE A 605 -5.82 11.45 19.11
N MET A 606 -5.35 11.64 17.87
CA MET A 606 -5.75 10.81 16.73
C MET A 606 -5.37 9.35 16.97
N SER A 607 -4.12 9.06 17.38
CA SER A 607 -3.66 7.71 17.70
C SER A 607 -4.48 7.08 18.83
N ARG A 608 -4.81 7.83 19.88
CA ARG A 608 -5.69 7.37 20.95
C ARG A 608 -7.05 6.95 20.43
N LYS A 609 -7.71 7.82 19.65
CA LYS A 609 -9.03 7.55 19.06
C LYS A 609 -9.00 6.29 18.17
N ILE A 610 -7.95 6.14 17.35
CA ILE A 610 -7.74 4.95 16.53
C ILE A 610 -7.60 3.70 17.41
N LEU A 611 -6.69 3.73 18.41
CA LEU A 611 -6.44 2.60 19.31
C LEU A 611 -7.69 2.19 20.10
N MET A 612 -8.50 3.14 20.55
CA MET A 612 -9.75 2.87 21.29
C MET A 612 -10.73 2.01 20.46
N GLU A 613 -10.75 2.14 19.13
CA GLU A 613 -11.61 1.35 18.25
C GLU A 613 -10.95 0.06 17.76
N ILE A 614 -9.63 0.09 17.46
CA ILE A 614 -8.98 -1.09 16.86
C ILE A 614 -8.56 -2.15 17.88
N LEU A 615 -8.26 -1.79 19.15
CA LEU A 615 -7.85 -2.78 20.15
C LEU A 615 -8.98 -3.77 20.48
N PRO A 616 -10.22 -3.32 20.75
CA PRO A 616 -11.35 -4.24 20.90
C PRO A 616 -11.64 -5.03 19.62
N TYR A 617 -11.58 -4.38 18.44
CA TYR A 617 -11.79 -5.06 17.16
C TYR A 617 -10.79 -6.19 16.92
N LEU A 618 -9.54 -6.01 17.31
CA LEU A 618 -8.48 -7.04 17.24
C LEU A 618 -8.60 -8.10 18.35
N ASN A 619 -9.65 -8.04 19.19
CA ASN A 619 -9.85 -8.90 20.35
C ASN A 619 -8.72 -8.81 21.37
N ILE A 620 -8.10 -7.65 21.53
CA ILE A 620 -7.08 -7.39 22.55
C ILE A 620 -7.81 -6.99 23.84
N PRO A 621 -7.67 -7.76 24.93
CA PRO A 621 -8.40 -7.49 26.17
C PRO A 621 -7.84 -6.24 26.88
N ALA A 622 -8.73 -5.50 27.52
CA ALA A 622 -8.35 -4.42 28.42
C ALA A 622 -7.96 -5.01 29.79
N THR A 623 -6.76 -4.71 30.26
CA THR A 623 -6.16 -5.27 31.47
C THR A 623 -6.06 -4.28 32.64
N GLU A 624 -6.16 -2.97 32.34
CA GLU A 624 -5.97 -1.92 33.34
C GLU A 624 -7.31 -1.34 33.80
N GLU A 625 -7.40 -1.04 35.11
CA GLU A 625 -8.51 -0.28 35.66
C GLU A 625 -8.34 1.22 35.39
N TYR A 626 -9.44 1.96 35.34
CA TYR A 626 -9.43 3.42 35.19
C TYR A 626 -10.61 4.04 35.95
N THR A 627 -10.44 5.30 36.32
CA THR A 627 -11.41 6.08 37.11
C THR A 627 -12.15 7.09 36.22
N ASP A 628 -13.31 7.59 36.73
CA ASP A 628 -14.04 8.66 36.04
C ASP A 628 -13.27 9.99 36.03
N GLU A 629 -12.41 10.22 37.02
CA GLU A 629 -11.51 11.37 37.07
C GLU A 629 -10.48 11.34 35.94
N GLU A 630 -9.89 10.16 35.70
CA GLU A 630 -8.94 9.98 34.59
C GLU A 630 -9.63 10.14 33.24
N LEU A 631 -10.83 9.59 33.04
CA LEU A 631 -11.61 9.82 31.80
C LEU A 631 -11.90 11.30 31.58
N ALA A 632 -12.31 12.02 32.64
CA ALA A 632 -12.62 13.44 32.57
C ALA A 632 -11.40 14.31 32.23
N GLU A 633 -10.19 13.94 32.71
CA GLU A 633 -8.92 14.62 32.38
C GLU A 633 -8.66 14.64 30.87
N TYR A 634 -9.05 13.56 30.16
CA TYR A 634 -8.83 13.42 28.71
C TYR A 634 -10.07 13.73 27.88
N GLY A 635 -11.19 14.13 28.51
CA GLY A 635 -12.45 14.42 27.82
C GLY A 635 -13.08 13.18 27.16
N ILE A 636 -12.88 12.00 27.77
CA ILE A 636 -13.44 10.72 27.31
C ILE A 636 -14.67 10.43 28.16
N THR A 637 -15.77 10.07 27.51
CA THR A 637 -16.95 9.57 28.21
C THR A 637 -16.77 8.09 28.58
N ARG A 638 -17.50 7.64 29.64
CA ARG A 638 -17.47 6.21 30.00
C ARG A 638 -18.01 5.32 28.89
N GLU A 639 -19.02 5.80 28.13
CA GLU A 639 -19.58 5.11 26.98
C GLU A 639 -18.53 4.91 25.87
N GLU A 640 -17.73 5.93 25.56
CA GLU A 640 -16.61 5.81 24.62
C GLU A 640 -15.52 4.87 25.13
N ALA A 641 -15.20 4.90 26.43
CA ALA A 641 -14.18 4.04 27.01
C ALA A 641 -14.59 2.55 27.05
N GLU A 642 -15.88 2.25 27.13
CA GLU A 642 -16.43 0.89 27.20
C GLU A 642 -16.90 0.36 25.85
N ALA A 643 -16.95 1.20 24.82
CA ALA A 643 -17.43 0.83 23.49
C ALA A 643 -16.57 -0.33 22.90
N GLY A 644 -17.20 -1.49 22.66
CA GLY A 644 -16.57 -2.67 22.08
C GLY A 644 -15.55 -3.37 23.00
N ARG A 645 -15.40 -2.97 24.26
CA ARG A 645 -14.41 -3.50 25.17
C ARG A 645 -14.65 -4.96 25.52
N ILE A 646 -13.62 -5.79 25.34
CA ILE A 646 -13.58 -7.18 25.77
C ILE A 646 -12.89 -7.22 27.15
N THR A 647 -13.57 -7.77 28.18
CA THR A 647 -12.98 -8.00 29.50
C THR A 647 -12.66 -9.49 29.65
N GLU A 648 -11.56 -9.84 30.33
CA GLU A 648 -11.16 -11.24 30.59
C GLU A 648 -12.24 -12.07 31.35
N THR A 649 -13.25 -11.41 31.90
CA THR A 649 -14.31 -12.04 32.68
C THR A 649 -15.45 -12.63 31.86
N GLU A 650 -15.52 -12.42 30.57
CA GLU A 650 -16.50 -13.05 29.70
C GLU A 650 -15.95 -14.33 29.06
N THR A 651 -15.62 -15.33 29.88
CA THR A 651 -15.66 -16.71 29.42
C THR A 651 -17.12 -17.01 29.09
N PRO A 652 -17.43 -17.37 27.81
CA PRO A 652 -18.82 -17.67 27.45
C PRO A 652 -19.31 -18.82 28.34
N GLU A 653 -20.45 -18.59 29.02
CA GLU A 653 -21.12 -19.67 29.76
C GLU A 653 -21.45 -20.77 28.76
N THR A 654 -20.88 -21.94 28.99
CA THR A 654 -21.20 -23.15 28.22
C THR A 654 -22.23 -23.97 28.98
N ASP A 655 -23.19 -24.54 28.28
CA ASP A 655 -24.13 -25.50 28.83
C ASP A 655 -23.41 -26.83 29.29
N GLU A 656 -24.11 -27.69 29.96
CA GLU A 656 -23.59 -28.97 30.44
C GLU A 656 -23.06 -29.91 29.32
N ASN A 657 -23.22 -29.51 28.04
CA ASN A 657 -22.77 -30.22 26.85
C ASN A 657 -21.63 -29.50 26.12
N GLY A 658 -21.14 -28.36 26.66
CA GLY A 658 -20.03 -27.59 26.08
C GLY A 658 -20.42 -26.63 24.98
N ASN A 659 -21.72 -26.30 24.80
CA ASN A 659 -22.18 -25.31 23.82
C ASN A 659 -22.27 -23.91 24.47
N VAL A 660 -21.79 -22.89 23.78
CA VAL A 660 -21.86 -21.49 24.20
C VAL A 660 -23.30 -21.01 24.31
N ILE A 661 -23.71 -20.54 25.49
CA ILE A 661 -25.03 -19.93 25.73
C ILE A 661 -24.96 -18.47 25.24
N GLN A 662 -25.61 -18.15 24.12
CA GLN A 662 -25.77 -16.76 23.69
C GLN A 662 -26.76 -16.02 24.58
N SER A 663 -26.32 -15.02 25.31
CA SER A 663 -27.21 -14.09 26.02
C SER A 663 -27.91 -13.18 25.04
N ALA A 664 -29.24 -13.01 25.21
CA ALA A 664 -30.15 -12.36 24.28
C ALA A 664 -30.19 -10.83 24.38
N ASP A 665 -29.05 -10.14 24.55
CA ASP A 665 -29.00 -8.67 24.68
C ASP A 665 -27.79 -8.05 23.97
N SER A 666 -27.58 -8.37 22.69
CA SER A 666 -26.75 -7.54 21.81
C SER A 666 -27.47 -7.37 20.47
N GLN A 667 -28.22 -6.27 20.37
CA GLN A 667 -28.71 -5.78 19.07
C GLN A 667 -27.56 -5.18 18.29
N VAL A 668 -26.80 -6.02 17.62
CA VAL A 668 -25.97 -5.61 16.50
C VAL A 668 -26.85 -5.62 15.26
N ALA A 669 -26.94 -4.49 14.60
CA ALA A 669 -27.74 -4.33 13.39
C ALA A 669 -27.29 -5.37 12.33
N ASP A 670 -28.23 -6.25 11.96
CA ASP A 670 -28.07 -7.24 10.90
C ASP A 670 -27.71 -6.54 9.56
N ASN A 671 -26.51 -6.77 9.10
CA ASN A 671 -26.15 -6.51 7.71
C ASN A 671 -26.34 -7.84 6.95
N PRO A 672 -27.31 -7.96 6.00
CA PRO A 672 -27.73 -9.22 5.42
C PRO A 672 -26.75 -9.87 4.43
N ASN A 673 -25.50 -9.44 4.36
CA ASN A 673 -24.50 -9.90 3.37
C ASN A 673 -23.28 -10.62 3.95
N ILE A 674 -23.31 -11.09 5.21
CA ILE A 674 -22.23 -11.89 5.77
C ILE A 674 -22.68 -13.36 5.83
N SER A 675 -22.24 -14.16 4.88
CA SER A 675 -22.31 -15.63 4.95
C SER A 675 -21.05 -16.16 5.63
N ASN A 676 -21.18 -16.74 6.81
CA ASN A 676 -20.12 -17.46 7.51
C ASN A 676 -19.63 -18.67 6.68
N PRO A 677 -18.32 -18.91 6.56
CA PRO A 677 -17.83 -20.15 5.98
C PRO A 677 -18.05 -21.34 6.94
N PRO A 678 -18.30 -22.54 6.43
CA PRO A 678 -18.56 -23.72 7.26
C PRO A 678 -17.30 -24.18 8.00
N ALA A 679 -17.48 -24.63 9.24
CA ALA A 679 -16.46 -25.16 10.12
C ALA A 679 -15.72 -26.36 9.51
N GLU A 680 -14.39 -26.32 9.51
CA GLU A 680 -13.52 -27.42 9.10
C GLU A 680 -13.64 -28.61 10.05
N LYS A 681 -13.84 -29.78 9.46
CA LYS A 681 -13.64 -31.08 10.12
C LYS A 681 -12.20 -31.50 9.96
N THR A 682 -11.52 -31.70 11.06
CA THR A 682 -10.22 -32.37 11.11
C THR A 682 -10.37 -33.84 10.72
N ASP A 683 -9.73 -34.27 9.64
CA ASP A 683 -9.33 -35.64 9.38
C ASP A 683 -7.84 -35.70 9.06
N GLU A 684 -7.10 -36.33 9.94
CA GLU A 684 -5.76 -36.86 9.68
C GLU A 684 -5.85 -37.93 8.60
N GLU A 685 -5.09 -37.82 7.51
CA GLU A 685 -4.20 -38.87 6.96
C GLU A 685 -3.75 -38.53 5.53
N GLN A 686 -2.47 -38.87 5.30
CA GLN A 686 -1.75 -39.15 4.06
C GLN A 686 -1.03 -38.00 3.35
N GLN A 687 0.22 -37.89 3.76
CA GLN A 687 1.32 -37.37 2.92
C GLN A 687 1.54 -38.33 1.72
N GLU A 688 1.28 -37.85 0.53
CA GLU A 688 2.00 -38.30 -0.68
C GLU A 688 2.45 -37.04 -1.46
N GLY A 689 3.74 -37.07 -1.82
CA GLY A 689 4.49 -35.94 -2.30
C GLY A 689 3.93 -35.28 -3.56
N LEU A 690 3.76 -33.97 -3.45
CA LEU A 690 3.61 -33.06 -4.59
C LEU A 690 5.00 -32.55 -5.02
N PRO A 691 5.25 -32.36 -6.31
CA PRO A 691 6.55 -31.89 -6.79
C PRO A 691 6.81 -30.43 -6.40
N ASP A 692 8.06 -30.16 -6.04
CA ASP A 692 8.56 -28.86 -5.63
C ASP A 692 8.18 -27.70 -6.58
N ASN A 693 7.47 -26.79 -6.00
CA ASN A 693 7.27 -25.36 -6.22
C ASN A 693 7.92 -24.71 -7.44
N ALA A 694 7.04 -24.32 -8.31
CA ALA A 694 7.24 -23.19 -9.20
C ALA A 694 6.86 -21.85 -8.51
N GLY A 695 7.56 -21.45 -7.46
CA GLY A 695 7.42 -20.14 -6.85
C GLY A 695 8.02 -19.06 -7.75
N ILE A 696 7.28 -18.01 -8.05
CA ILE A 696 7.85 -16.75 -8.52
C ILE A 696 8.63 -16.19 -7.33
N THR A 697 9.95 -16.17 -7.42
CA THR A 697 10.79 -15.63 -6.35
C THR A 697 10.92 -14.12 -6.53
N ARG A 698 11.18 -13.40 -5.44
CA ARG A 698 11.39 -11.96 -5.41
C ARG A 698 12.56 -11.50 -6.30
N GLU A 699 13.54 -12.38 -6.56
CA GLU A 699 14.62 -12.13 -7.50
C GLU A 699 14.13 -12.04 -8.95
N ASP A 700 13.01 -12.67 -9.27
CA ASP A 700 12.39 -12.59 -10.59
C ASP A 700 11.62 -11.27 -10.81
N LEU A 701 11.25 -10.58 -9.71
CA LEU A 701 10.55 -9.28 -9.72
C LEU A 701 11.48 -8.08 -9.47
N ALA A 702 12.71 -8.31 -8.99
CA ALA A 702 13.68 -7.26 -8.66
C ALA A 702 14.75 -7.05 -9.73
N ALA A 703 14.62 -7.66 -10.90
CA ALA A 703 15.63 -7.64 -11.99
C ALA A 703 15.21 -6.77 -13.19
N GLU A 704 14.45 -5.69 -12.94
CA GLU A 704 14.29 -4.56 -13.89
C GLU A 704 14.65 -3.25 -13.24
#